data_2c82932ca5aea24e567f5675f79736a3
#
_entry.id   2c82932ca5aea24e567f5675f79736a3
#
_cell.length_a   1.000
_cell.length_b   1.000
_cell.length_c   1.000
_cell.angle_alpha   90.00
_cell.angle_beta   90.00
_cell.angle_gamma   90.00
#
_symmetry.space_group_name_H-M   'P 1'
#
loop_
_entity.id
_entity.type
_entity.pdbx_description
1 polymer ?
#
loop_
_entity_poly.entity_id
_entity_poly.type
_entity_poly.pdbx_seq_one_letter_code
_entity_poly.pdbx_strand_id
1 'polypeptide(L)'
;MGLCCSSEVPLIESIVKPLNGVKDISVVVPTKTLTVVHDIRIISPSQIVQALNQARLEASVRPRGEANYTKKWPGKWNITCGVLLLLSLLKYVYQPMQWLAIVAVLIGVPNIIWRSIASIRNLTLNINVIVLIAVGGTIALQDYTDAAIIVFLYNIAQWLESRASYKAMSVMSSLTSMTPLKATLADSGKQVDVTSVNLGTIIAVKAGEVIPIDGVVVEGKSEVDEKALTGESFPVIKEIGSTALAGTINLNGYIGVRTTMLAENCLVARMVNLVEEAQSRKARIQTFIEDCTKWYIPVVVLISSGVAVTPIVLQSSDKTRWFHLALVVLVSACPCALVISTPVTIFCALSKAATAGLLFKGGDYLELLAKVKTVAFDKTGTITTGEFSVTHFQSLNETVSIEKLLFWISSIESKSSHPMAAALVNYAASHSIKPIPEKVEEFQNYPGEGIYGKIEGEHIYIGNYRIALRAGCTEKYDNELHKMEEKASGFIYMGATLVGTFALSDNCRSGAMEAIKELKESGIRTVMLTGDNHAAAQQVQHQLENALDIVHPQLLPEDKAKIIEELKKDGVVAMVGDGINDALALATTDIGISMGISGSALAMETGHVILMSNDIRKIPEAIRISKKASTKIVENVIISFSTKGLVLALAIAGYSMLLVAVVTDVGTCLLVILNSMLLLRGADEYKKPSTNIVQNKSCCDKTAKGEVKCQSSVSKKAIQQSSEKAEELKKGCCAKKTCTAKLEGTPEKMDSAIKGGCCKRPASNCRTGKCKSSSGCSQFGASSSLDVVIA
;
A
#
# COMPACT_ATOMS: atom_id res chain seq x y z
N MET A 1 -20.72 18.37 -15.01
CA MET A 1 -21.06 17.77 -13.70
C MET A 1 -19.97 16.76 -13.40
N GLY A 2 -19.26 16.91 -12.30
CA GLY A 2 -18.20 15.95 -11.93
C GLY A 2 -18.71 14.88 -10.99
N LEU A 3 -17.90 13.83 -10.77
CA LEU A 3 -18.15 12.77 -9.80
C LEU A 3 -18.07 13.35 -8.38
N CYS A 4 -19.19 13.43 -7.67
CA CYS A 4 -19.27 14.06 -6.35
C CYS A 4 -19.63 13.09 -5.22
N CYS A 5 -20.35 12.01 -5.51
CA CYS A 5 -20.80 11.05 -4.50
C CYS A 5 -21.01 9.66 -5.11
N SER A 6 -21.15 8.67 -4.23
CA SER A 6 -21.37 7.28 -4.62
C SER A 6 -22.66 7.04 -5.42
N SER A 7 -23.61 7.98 -5.35
CA SER A 7 -24.85 7.90 -6.09
C SER A 7 -24.71 8.09 -7.61
N GLU A 8 -23.59 8.62 -8.07
CA GLU A 8 -23.29 8.81 -9.50
C GLU A 8 -22.60 7.58 -10.11
N VAL A 9 -22.10 6.66 -9.27
CA VAL A 9 -21.42 5.43 -9.71
C VAL A 9 -22.31 4.57 -10.60
N PRO A 10 -23.59 4.29 -10.26
CA PRO A 10 -24.46 3.49 -11.12
C PRO A 10 -24.70 4.12 -12.49
N LEU A 11 -24.74 5.46 -12.56
CA LEU A 11 -24.86 6.19 -13.83
C LEU A 11 -23.63 5.97 -14.71
N ILE A 12 -22.41 6.12 -14.12
CA ILE A 12 -21.15 5.89 -14.83
C ILE A 12 -21.05 4.45 -15.32
N GLU A 13 -21.41 3.49 -14.46
CA GLU A 13 -21.43 2.08 -14.82
C GLU A 13 -22.43 1.80 -15.96
N SER A 14 -23.62 2.40 -15.93
CA SER A 14 -24.62 2.22 -16.97
C SER A 14 -24.22 2.78 -18.34
N ILE A 15 -23.32 3.76 -18.37
CA ILE A 15 -22.78 4.38 -19.59
C ILE A 15 -21.62 3.57 -20.14
N VAL A 16 -20.70 3.13 -19.27
CA VAL A 16 -19.40 2.57 -19.69
C VAL A 16 -19.45 1.05 -19.84
N LYS A 17 -20.18 0.31 -18.96
CA LYS A 17 -20.31 -1.16 -19.06
C LYS A 17 -20.87 -1.68 -20.40
N PRO A 18 -21.86 -1.00 -21.04
CA PRO A 18 -22.40 -1.46 -22.31
C PRO A 18 -21.47 -1.25 -23.52
N LEU A 19 -20.35 -0.52 -23.35
CA LEU A 19 -19.44 -0.24 -24.46
C LEU A 19 -18.67 -1.50 -24.86
N ASN A 20 -18.75 -1.86 -26.13
CA ASN A 20 -18.03 -3.03 -26.65
C ASN A 20 -16.52 -2.84 -26.46
N GLY A 21 -15.86 -3.82 -25.85
CA GLY A 21 -14.42 -3.77 -25.56
C GLY A 21 -14.07 -3.38 -24.12
N VAL A 22 -15.02 -2.96 -23.31
CA VAL A 22 -14.83 -2.73 -21.87
C VAL A 22 -14.96 -4.07 -21.14
N LYS A 23 -13.95 -4.42 -20.34
CA LYS A 23 -13.89 -5.66 -19.55
C LYS A 23 -14.28 -5.45 -18.10
N ASP A 24 -13.75 -4.40 -17.49
CA ASP A 24 -14.01 -4.07 -16.09
C ASP A 24 -13.99 -2.58 -15.85
N ILE A 25 -14.71 -2.14 -14.81
CA ILE A 25 -14.86 -0.74 -14.45
C ILE A 25 -14.75 -0.61 -12.93
N SER A 26 -13.87 0.28 -12.51
CA SER A 26 -13.72 0.66 -11.12
C SER A 26 -13.87 2.17 -10.95
N VAL A 27 -14.78 2.59 -10.07
CA VAL A 27 -15.04 4.01 -9.79
C VAL A 27 -14.62 4.34 -8.36
N VAL A 28 -13.65 5.22 -8.24
CA VAL A 28 -13.16 5.72 -6.94
C VAL A 28 -13.70 7.13 -6.71
N VAL A 29 -14.79 7.24 -5.98
CA VAL A 29 -15.50 8.51 -5.74
C VAL A 29 -14.62 9.57 -5.06
N PRO A 30 -13.87 9.26 -3.98
CA PRO A 30 -13.01 10.24 -3.32
C PRO A 30 -11.96 10.87 -4.22
N THR A 31 -11.35 10.08 -5.14
CA THR A 31 -10.36 10.56 -6.11
C THR A 31 -10.98 11.14 -7.35
N LYS A 32 -12.28 10.89 -7.54
CA LYS A 32 -12.99 11.21 -8.79
C LYS A 32 -12.36 10.51 -10.00
N THR A 33 -11.80 9.33 -9.79
CA THR A 33 -11.12 8.55 -10.81
C THR A 33 -11.99 7.38 -11.24
N LEU A 34 -12.05 7.16 -12.53
CA LEU A 34 -12.65 5.99 -13.15
C LEU A 34 -11.55 5.22 -13.85
N THR A 35 -11.27 4.01 -13.39
CA THR A 35 -10.36 3.09 -14.05
C THR A 35 -11.16 2.13 -14.92
N VAL A 36 -10.89 2.11 -16.23
CA VAL A 36 -11.55 1.24 -17.19
C VAL A 36 -10.55 0.27 -17.79
N VAL A 37 -10.78 -1.02 -17.59
CA VAL A 37 -10.02 -2.08 -18.26
C VAL A 37 -10.69 -2.37 -19.61
N HIS A 38 -10.02 -2.06 -20.70
CA HIS A 38 -10.58 -2.16 -22.04
C HIS A 38 -9.59 -2.79 -23.04
N ASP A 39 -10.11 -3.29 -24.15
CA ASP A 39 -9.31 -3.75 -25.27
C ASP A 39 -9.06 -2.58 -26.25
N ILE A 40 -7.79 -2.16 -26.34
CA ILE A 40 -7.38 -1.02 -27.20
C ILE A 40 -7.74 -1.24 -28.66
N ARG A 41 -7.88 -2.48 -29.10
CA ARG A 41 -8.22 -2.82 -30.50
C ARG A 41 -9.68 -2.57 -30.83
N ILE A 42 -10.55 -2.56 -29.79
CA ILE A 42 -12.01 -2.47 -29.93
C ILE A 42 -12.48 -1.04 -29.62
N ILE A 43 -11.99 -0.44 -28.54
CA ILE A 43 -12.41 0.89 -28.11
C ILE A 43 -11.21 1.74 -27.70
N SER A 44 -11.19 2.99 -28.15
CA SER A 44 -10.13 3.95 -27.81
C SER A 44 -10.45 4.72 -26.51
N PRO A 45 -9.43 5.18 -25.75
CA PRO A 45 -9.60 6.04 -24.59
C PRO A 45 -10.47 7.27 -24.85
N SER A 46 -10.33 7.89 -26.02
CA SER A 46 -11.09 9.07 -26.42
C SER A 46 -12.59 8.79 -26.58
N GLN A 47 -12.95 7.60 -27.03
CA GLN A 47 -14.37 7.20 -27.18
C GLN A 47 -15.03 7.00 -25.80
N ILE A 48 -14.31 6.43 -24.82
CA ILE A 48 -14.81 6.27 -23.45
C ILE A 48 -15.05 7.65 -22.82
N VAL A 49 -14.07 8.55 -22.95
CA VAL A 49 -14.19 9.93 -22.45
C VAL A 49 -15.32 10.68 -23.16
N GLN A 50 -15.50 10.48 -24.45
CA GLN A 50 -16.59 11.10 -25.21
C GLN A 50 -17.96 10.60 -24.73
N ALA A 51 -18.14 9.32 -24.48
CA ALA A 51 -19.37 8.76 -23.94
C ALA A 51 -19.72 9.34 -22.55
N LEU A 52 -18.74 9.49 -21.67
CA LEU A 52 -18.90 10.13 -20.38
C LEU A 52 -19.25 11.63 -20.51
N ASN A 53 -18.61 12.34 -21.43
CA ASN A 53 -18.84 13.76 -21.65
C ASN A 53 -20.18 14.06 -22.35
N GLN A 54 -20.74 13.12 -23.12
CA GLN A 54 -22.12 13.20 -23.61
C GLN A 54 -23.12 13.22 -22.45
N ALA A 55 -22.81 12.52 -21.34
CA ALA A 55 -23.58 12.60 -20.11
C ALA A 55 -23.20 13.81 -19.20
N ARG A 56 -22.39 14.75 -19.69
CA ARG A 56 -21.92 15.97 -19.01
C ARG A 56 -21.12 15.70 -17.75
N LEU A 57 -20.31 14.62 -17.74
CA LEU A 57 -19.51 14.23 -16.58
C LEU A 57 -18.13 14.93 -16.53
N GLU A 58 -17.78 15.79 -17.49
CA GLU A 58 -16.51 16.52 -17.55
C GLU A 58 -15.29 15.59 -17.37
N ALA A 59 -15.33 14.46 -18.07
CA ALA A 59 -14.30 13.44 -18.02
C ALA A 59 -13.09 13.83 -18.86
N SER A 60 -11.89 13.53 -18.38
CA SER A 60 -10.62 13.68 -19.09
C SER A 60 -9.70 12.49 -18.82
N VAL A 61 -8.86 12.15 -19.80
CA VAL A 61 -7.82 11.13 -19.59
C VAL A 61 -6.78 11.68 -18.63
N ARG A 62 -6.46 10.93 -17.59
CA ARG A 62 -5.41 11.29 -16.62
C ARG A 62 -4.06 10.82 -17.16
N PRO A 63 -3.06 11.71 -17.30
CA PRO A 63 -1.69 11.28 -17.49
C PRO A 63 -1.23 10.49 -16.27
N ARG A 64 -0.65 9.32 -16.45
CA ARG A 64 -0.11 8.52 -15.35
C ARG A 64 0.93 9.34 -14.57
N GLY A 65 0.78 9.40 -13.25
CA GLY A 65 1.73 10.05 -12.34
C GLY A 65 1.38 11.49 -11.92
N GLU A 66 0.38 12.15 -12.49
CA GLU A 66 -0.06 13.48 -12.04
C GLU A 66 -1.25 13.40 -11.09
N ALA A 67 -0.95 13.41 -9.80
CA ALA A 67 -1.96 13.61 -8.75
C ALA A 67 -2.18 15.12 -8.51
N ASN A 68 -2.77 15.83 -9.47
CA ASN A 68 -3.12 17.24 -9.31
C ASN A 68 -4.38 17.42 -8.44
N TYR A 69 -4.22 17.23 -7.13
CA TYR A 69 -5.27 17.58 -6.17
C TYR A 69 -5.23 19.07 -5.86
N THR A 70 -6.02 19.85 -6.58
CA THR A 70 -6.13 21.29 -6.31
C THR A 70 -6.97 21.53 -5.05
N LYS A 71 -6.41 22.26 -4.08
CA LYS A 71 -7.10 22.72 -2.88
C LYS A 71 -8.21 23.69 -3.27
N LYS A 72 -9.43 23.18 -3.47
CA LYS A 72 -10.58 24.02 -3.83
C LYS A 72 -11.12 24.72 -2.58
N TRP A 73 -11.18 26.05 -2.61
CA TRP A 73 -11.93 26.87 -1.66
C TRP A 73 -13.43 26.67 -1.85
N PRO A 74 -14.30 27.01 -0.87
CA PRO A 74 -15.73 26.96 -1.09
C PRO A 74 -16.09 27.77 -2.35
N GLY A 75 -16.95 27.23 -3.19
CA GLY A 75 -17.38 27.92 -4.40
C GLY A 75 -17.94 29.32 -4.08
N LYS A 76 -17.70 30.30 -4.95
CA LYS A 76 -18.20 31.67 -4.77
C LYS A 76 -19.70 31.71 -4.45
N TRP A 77 -20.49 30.82 -5.07
CA TRP A 77 -21.93 30.68 -4.84
C TRP A 77 -22.28 30.27 -3.41
N ASN A 78 -21.49 29.38 -2.77
CA ASN A 78 -21.72 28.98 -1.38
C ASN A 78 -21.41 30.12 -0.40
N ILE A 79 -20.36 30.90 -0.67
CA ILE A 79 -20.01 32.08 0.13
C ILE A 79 -21.11 33.13 0.01
N THR A 80 -21.57 33.41 -1.21
CA THR A 80 -22.65 34.37 -1.44
C THR A 80 -23.95 33.96 -0.76
N CYS A 81 -24.30 32.65 -0.84
CA CYS A 81 -25.46 32.10 -0.14
C CYS A 81 -25.36 32.31 1.38
N GLY A 82 -24.17 32.07 1.97
CA GLY A 82 -23.94 32.27 3.42
C GLY A 82 -24.04 33.74 3.83
N VAL A 83 -23.49 34.66 3.05
CA VAL A 83 -23.58 36.09 3.33
C VAL A 83 -25.02 36.58 3.27
N LEU A 84 -25.78 36.16 2.25
CA LEU A 84 -27.21 36.51 2.13
C LEU A 84 -28.05 35.91 3.27
N LEU A 85 -27.74 34.69 3.70
CA LEU A 85 -28.37 34.08 4.86
C LEU A 85 -28.09 34.87 6.12
N LEU A 86 -26.83 35.29 6.39
CA LEU A 86 -26.50 36.14 7.56
C LEU A 86 -27.24 37.48 7.53
N LEU A 87 -27.34 38.09 6.36
CA LEU A 87 -28.11 39.34 6.19
C LEU A 87 -29.60 39.10 6.41
N SER A 88 -30.12 37.95 6.00
CA SER A 88 -31.54 37.61 6.19
C SER A 88 -31.93 37.47 7.68
N LEU A 89 -30.96 37.14 8.58
CA LEU A 89 -31.18 37.07 10.04
C LEU A 89 -31.48 38.45 10.64
N LEU A 90 -31.15 39.53 9.92
CA LEU A 90 -31.56 40.89 10.31
C LEU A 90 -33.07 41.13 10.20
N LYS A 91 -33.85 40.11 9.74
CA LYS A 91 -35.33 40.18 9.74
C LYS A 91 -35.94 40.53 11.10
N TYR A 92 -35.24 40.20 12.21
CA TYR A 92 -35.64 40.55 13.57
C TYR A 92 -35.60 42.05 13.87
N VAL A 93 -34.83 42.84 13.05
CA VAL A 93 -34.71 44.32 13.15
C VAL A 93 -35.52 44.98 12.04
N TYR A 94 -35.48 44.39 10.80
CA TYR A 94 -36.16 44.96 9.64
C TYR A 94 -36.82 43.86 8.79
N GLN A 95 -38.15 43.73 8.90
CA GLN A 95 -38.92 42.64 8.27
C GLN A 95 -38.63 42.36 6.80
N PRO A 96 -38.47 43.38 5.88
CA PRO A 96 -38.18 43.10 4.49
C PRO A 96 -36.92 42.29 4.21
N MET A 97 -35.99 42.19 5.16
CA MET A 97 -34.75 41.36 5.01
C MET A 97 -35.02 39.84 4.90
N GLN A 98 -36.24 39.36 5.23
CA GLN A 98 -36.63 37.97 5.03
C GLN A 98 -36.57 37.53 3.56
N TRP A 99 -36.77 38.47 2.58
CA TRP A 99 -36.72 38.17 1.18
C TRP A 99 -35.29 37.79 0.70
N LEU A 100 -34.24 38.24 1.44
CA LEU A 100 -32.87 37.79 1.18
C LEU A 100 -32.68 36.30 1.39
N ALA A 101 -33.46 35.66 2.24
CA ALA A 101 -33.43 34.21 2.43
C ALA A 101 -33.87 33.48 1.15
N ILE A 102 -34.90 33.98 0.46
CA ILE A 102 -35.32 33.41 -0.83
C ILE A 102 -34.25 33.58 -1.89
N VAL A 103 -33.57 34.74 -1.95
CA VAL A 103 -32.45 34.95 -2.87
C VAL A 103 -31.30 33.99 -2.55
N ALA A 104 -31.00 33.76 -1.24
CA ALA A 104 -29.98 32.80 -0.83
C ALA A 104 -30.33 31.36 -1.29
N VAL A 105 -31.61 30.97 -1.16
CA VAL A 105 -32.09 29.66 -1.67
C VAL A 105 -31.92 29.56 -3.18
N LEU A 106 -32.35 30.58 -3.95
CA LEU A 106 -32.25 30.58 -5.41
C LEU A 106 -30.80 30.47 -5.90
N ILE A 107 -29.86 31.01 -5.14
CA ILE A 107 -28.40 30.92 -5.47
C ILE A 107 -27.83 29.57 -5.09
N GLY A 108 -28.27 28.97 -3.97
CA GLY A 108 -27.69 27.72 -3.44
C GLY A 108 -28.32 26.43 -3.99
N VAL A 109 -29.57 26.46 -4.41
CA VAL A 109 -30.37 25.29 -4.85
C VAL A 109 -30.00 24.76 -6.26
N PRO A 110 -29.53 25.53 -7.25
CA PRO A 110 -29.31 25.02 -8.61
C PRO A 110 -28.48 23.73 -8.67
N ASN A 111 -27.42 23.66 -7.88
CA ASN A 111 -26.59 22.44 -7.82
C ASN A 111 -27.35 21.22 -7.29
N ILE A 112 -28.24 21.44 -6.31
CA ILE A 112 -29.06 20.39 -5.70
C ILE A 112 -30.11 19.91 -6.70
N ILE A 113 -30.79 20.86 -7.41
CA ILE A 113 -31.80 20.55 -8.44
C ILE A 113 -31.21 19.67 -9.54
N TRP A 114 -30.07 20.08 -10.12
CA TRP A 114 -29.45 19.32 -11.21
C TRP A 114 -29.12 17.88 -10.81
N ARG A 115 -28.60 17.68 -9.60
CA ARG A 115 -28.29 16.35 -9.06
C ARG A 115 -29.55 15.54 -8.78
N SER A 116 -30.58 16.18 -8.25
CA SER A 116 -31.87 15.53 -7.98
C SER A 116 -32.55 15.09 -9.26
N ILE A 117 -32.54 15.90 -10.32
CA ILE A 117 -33.08 15.54 -11.64
C ILE A 117 -32.37 14.32 -12.22
N ALA A 118 -31.02 14.29 -12.13
CA ALA A 118 -30.24 13.14 -12.59
C ALA A 118 -30.63 11.86 -11.85
N SER A 119 -30.84 11.95 -10.54
CA SER A 119 -31.25 10.81 -9.68
C SER A 119 -32.67 10.34 -9.98
N ILE A 120 -33.62 11.25 -10.16
CA ILE A 120 -35.02 10.93 -10.49
C ILE A 120 -35.12 10.26 -11.85
N ARG A 121 -34.37 10.73 -12.86
CA ARG A 121 -34.33 10.08 -14.20
C ARG A 121 -33.85 8.63 -14.13
N ASN A 122 -33.00 8.30 -13.17
CA ASN A 122 -32.47 6.94 -12.96
C ASN A 122 -33.27 6.15 -11.91
N LEU A 123 -34.46 6.64 -11.49
CA LEU A 123 -35.32 6.03 -10.46
C LEU A 123 -34.57 5.73 -9.15
N THR A 124 -33.52 6.51 -8.83
CA THR A 124 -32.75 6.38 -7.58
C THR A 124 -33.11 7.51 -6.64
N LEU A 125 -33.64 7.19 -5.47
CA LEU A 125 -33.93 8.17 -4.43
C LEU A 125 -32.64 8.42 -3.62
N ASN A 126 -32.02 9.59 -3.88
CA ASN A 126 -30.78 10.01 -3.24
C ASN A 126 -31.01 11.12 -2.22
N ILE A 127 -29.99 11.37 -1.38
CA ILE A 127 -29.98 12.45 -0.39
C ILE A 127 -30.33 13.80 -1.00
N ASN A 128 -29.91 14.09 -2.25
CA ASN A 128 -30.22 15.32 -2.95
C ASN A 128 -31.75 15.53 -3.15
N VAL A 129 -32.47 14.44 -3.43
CA VAL A 129 -33.93 14.46 -3.58
C VAL A 129 -34.61 14.75 -2.24
N ILE A 130 -34.15 14.14 -1.15
CA ILE A 130 -34.65 14.39 0.21
C ILE A 130 -34.49 15.87 0.60
N VAL A 131 -33.29 16.44 0.37
CA VAL A 131 -32.99 17.84 0.66
C VAL A 131 -33.87 18.75 -0.18
N LEU A 132 -34.09 18.43 -1.47
CA LEU A 132 -34.98 19.21 -2.35
C LEU A 132 -36.44 19.20 -1.86
N ILE A 133 -36.93 18.03 -1.41
CA ILE A 133 -38.28 17.93 -0.81
C ILE A 133 -38.35 18.75 0.49
N ALA A 134 -37.33 18.70 1.34
CA ALA A 134 -37.27 19.47 2.57
C ALA A 134 -37.28 20.98 2.31
N VAL A 135 -36.48 21.46 1.36
CA VAL A 135 -36.45 22.86 0.93
C VAL A 135 -37.80 23.29 0.35
N GLY A 136 -38.40 22.47 -0.53
CA GLY A 136 -39.72 22.76 -1.09
C GLY A 136 -40.83 22.81 -0.01
N GLY A 137 -40.79 21.90 0.96
CA GLY A 137 -41.71 21.84 2.08
C GLY A 137 -41.62 23.06 3.02
N THR A 138 -40.40 23.51 3.35
CA THR A 138 -40.18 24.72 4.17
C THR A 138 -40.63 26.00 3.46
N ILE A 139 -40.38 26.07 2.13
CA ILE A 139 -40.91 27.20 1.34
C ILE A 139 -42.45 27.21 1.35
N ALA A 140 -43.09 26.04 1.21
CA ALA A 140 -44.54 25.93 1.23
C ALA A 140 -45.13 26.31 2.60
N LEU A 141 -44.39 26.11 3.69
CA LEU A 141 -44.76 26.55 5.06
C LEU A 141 -44.43 28.03 5.30
N GLN A 142 -43.88 28.76 4.34
CA GLN A 142 -43.43 30.15 4.42
C GLN A 142 -42.23 30.39 5.35
N ASP A 143 -41.50 29.32 5.75
CA ASP A 143 -40.30 29.40 6.56
C ASP A 143 -39.04 29.56 5.70
N TYR A 144 -38.94 30.70 4.99
CA TYR A 144 -37.89 30.97 4.02
C TYR A 144 -36.50 30.97 4.63
N THR A 145 -36.35 31.30 5.89
CA THR A 145 -35.08 31.31 6.61
C THR A 145 -34.58 29.89 6.83
N ASP A 146 -35.47 28.98 7.24
CA ASP A 146 -35.12 27.57 7.45
C ASP A 146 -34.75 26.90 6.14
N ALA A 147 -35.46 27.24 5.04
CA ALA A 147 -35.07 26.79 3.68
C ALA A 147 -33.65 27.23 3.31
N ALA A 148 -33.28 28.49 3.55
CA ALA A 148 -31.95 29.00 3.27
C ALA A 148 -30.87 28.36 4.14
N ILE A 149 -31.16 28.10 5.41
CA ILE A 149 -30.25 27.39 6.35
C ILE A 149 -29.99 25.97 5.86
N ILE A 150 -31.04 25.22 5.48
CA ILE A 150 -30.89 23.86 4.93
C ILE A 150 -29.97 23.85 3.73
N VAL A 151 -30.21 24.72 2.75
CA VAL A 151 -29.42 24.81 1.52
C VAL A 151 -27.95 25.17 1.82
N PHE A 152 -27.74 26.14 2.70
CA PHE A 152 -26.41 26.60 3.07
C PHE A 152 -25.62 25.50 3.83
N LEU A 153 -26.22 24.91 4.88
CA LEU A 153 -25.58 23.88 5.69
C LEU A 153 -25.31 22.64 4.86
N TYR A 154 -26.22 22.26 3.97
CA TYR A 154 -25.99 21.15 3.04
C TYR A 154 -24.80 21.38 2.11
N ASN A 155 -24.72 22.56 1.48
CA ASN A 155 -23.59 22.91 0.61
C ASN A 155 -22.26 22.99 1.38
N ILE A 156 -22.26 23.47 2.65
CA ILE A 156 -21.08 23.48 3.50
C ILE A 156 -20.68 22.04 3.89
N ALA A 157 -21.65 21.19 4.25
CA ALA A 157 -21.39 19.80 4.58
C ALA A 157 -20.68 19.08 3.42
N GLN A 158 -21.17 19.25 2.19
CA GLN A 158 -20.54 18.67 1.00
C GLN A 158 -19.12 19.22 0.77
N TRP A 159 -18.90 20.50 1.01
CA TRP A 159 -17.57 21.08 0.89
C TRP A 159 -16.61 20.52 1.97
N LEU A 160 -17.07 20.40 3.24
CA LEU A 160 -16.29 19.82 4.33
C LEU A 160 -15.94 18.34 4.06
N GLU A 161 -16.90 17.57 3.57
CA GLU A 161 -16.70 16.18 3.14
C GLU A 161 -15.61 16.07 2.06
N SER A 162 -15.74 16.87 1.01
CA SER A 162 -14.74 16.92 -0.06
C SER A 162 -13.36 17.31 0.46
N ARG A 163 -13.28 18.25 1.40
CA ARG A 163 -12.03 18.70 2.01
C ARG A 163 -11.40 17.65 2.93
N ALA A 164 -12.20 16.91 3.68
CA ALA A 164 -11.73 15.84 4.55
C ALA A 164 -11.18 14.67 3.74
N SER A 165 -11.91 14.26 2.72
CA SER A 165 -11.45 13.26 1.76
C SER A 165 -10.14 13.70 1.09
N TYR A 166 -10.05 14.97 0.66
CA TYR A 166 -8.82 15.54 0.12
C TYR A 166 -7.64 15.45 1.10
N LYS A 167 -7.83 15.80 2.39
CA LYS A 167 -6.76 15.75 3.39
C LYS A 167 -6.28 14.31 3.64
N ALA A 168 -7.19 13.36 3.70
CA ALA A 168 -6.84 11.95 3.82
C ALA A 168 -6.02 11.48 2.61
N MET A 169 -6.40 11.91 1.40
CA MET A 169 -5.69 11.57 0.16
C MET A 169 -4.34 12.25 -0.02
N SER A 170 -4.15 13.45 0.53
CA SER A 170 -2.87 14.17 0.40
C SER A 170 -1.71 13.42 1.05
N VAL A 171 -1.96 12.58 2.05
CA VAL A 171 -0.95 11.69 2.64
C VAL A 171 -0.52 10.61 1.63
N MET A 172 -1.48 10.12 0.83
CA MET A 172 -1.24 9.09 -0.18
C MET A 172 -0.54 9.65 -1.43
N SER A 173 -0.87 10.90 -1.82
CA SER A 173 -0.22 11.57 -2.95
C SER A 173 1.26 11.87 -2.68
N SER A 174 1.70 11.90 -1.42
CA SER A 174 3.13 12.03 -1.11
C SER A 174 3.92 10.80 -1.55
N LEU A 175 3.31 9.61 -1.58
CA LEU A 175 3.93 8.39 -2.11
C LEU A 175 4.13 8.48 -3.63
N THR A 176 3.16 9.04 -4.35
CA THR A 176 3.22 9.20 -5.81
C THR A 176 4.26 10.25 -6.24
N SER A 177 4.55 11.23 -5.37
CA SER A 177 5.53 12.30 -5.65
C SER A 177 6.97 11.95 -5.28
N MET A 178 7.24 10.72 -4.84
CA MET A 178 8.59 10.30 -4.40
C MET A 178 9.57 10.12 -5.55
N THR A 179 9.11 9.76 -6.75
CA THR A 179 10.01 9.59 -7.90
C THR A 179 10.20 10.89 -8.66
N PRO A 180 11.46 11.28 -8.96
CA PRO A 180 11.72 12.45 -9.79
C PRO A 180 11.32 12.15 -11.24
N LEU A 181 10.87 13.18 -11.95
CA LEU A 181 10.51 13.08 -13.37
C LEU A 181 11.73 13.03 -14.30
N LYS A 182 12.93 13.31 -13.79
CA LYS A 182 14.17 13.38 -14.57
C LYS A 182 15.26 12.52 -13.97
N ALA A 183 16.03 11.88 -14.83
CA ALA A 183 17.22 11.10 -14.50
C ALA A 183 18.46 11.72 -15.15
N THR A 184 19.62 11.65 -14.49
CA THR A 184 20.88 12.11 -15.03
C THR A 184 21.65 10.90 -15.57
N LEU A 185 21.99 10.88 -16.87
CA LEU A 185 22.80 9.82 -17.47
C LEU A 185 24.25 9.92 -16.99
N ALA A 186 24.86 8.80 -16.60
CA ALA A 186 26.24 8.78 -16.10
C ALA A 186 27.23 9.13 -17.19
N ASP A 187 27.03 8.64 -18.41
CA ASP A 187 27.95 8.79 -19.54
C ASP A 187 28.04 10.24 -20.06
N SER A 188 26.91 10.95 -20.12
CA SER A 188 26.82 12.27 -20.75
C SER A 188 26.54 13.41 -19.78
N GLY A 189 26.19 13.12 -18.53
CA GLY A 189 25.74 14.12 -17.57
C GLY A 189 24.43 14.80 -17.96
N LYS A 190 23.77 14.38 -19.03
CA LYS A 190 22.53 14.98 -19.54
C LYS A 190 21.32 14.52 -18.71
N GLN A 191 20.46 15.47 -18.34
CA GLN A 191 19.17 15.16 -17.76
C GLN A 191 18.18 14.76 -18.85
N VAL A 192 17.56 13.60 -18.67
CA VAL A 192 16.52 13.05 -19.55
C VAL A 192 15.26 12.77 -18.74
N ASP A 193 14.12 12.66 -19.42
CA ASP A 193 12.88 12.20 -18.78
C ASP A 193 13.04 10.74 -18.36
N VAL A 194 12.56 10.41 -17.16
CA VAL A 194 12.68 9.05 -16.58
C VAL A 194 11.99 8.01 -17.45
N THR A 195 10.89 8.38 -18.12
CA THR A 195 10.16 7.50 -19.04
C THR A 195 10.91 7.17 -20.32
N SER A 196 11.92 7.97 -20.68
CA SER A 196 12.78 7.75 -21.87
C SER A 196 14.03 6.90 -21.60
N VAL A 197 14.26 6.51 -20.35
CA VAL A 197 15.43 5.71 -19.95
C VAL A 197 15.21 4.24 -20.28
N ASN A 198 16.14 3.64 -21.03
CA ASN A 198 16.09 2.23 -21.41
C ASN A 198 16.70 1.32 -20.33
N LEU A 199 16.38 0.03 -20.40
CA LEU A 199 17.00 -1.00 -19.57
C LEU A 199 18.54 -1.05 -19.80
N GLY A 200 19.30 -1.25 -18.72
CA GLY A 200 20.76 -1.34 -18.78
C GLY A 200 21.50 0.00 -18.83
N THR A 201 20.78 1.13 -18.90
CA THR A 201 21.37 2.47 -18.86
C THR A 201 21.93 2.76 -17.47
N ILE A 202 23.12 3.38 -17.41
CA ILE A 202 23.71 3.81 -16.12
C ILE A 202 23.27 5.24 -15.83
N ILE A 203 22.62 5.43 -14.69
CA ILE A 203 22.21 6.73 -14.18
C ILE A 203 23.10 7.17 -13.02
N ALA A 204 23.46 8.43 -12.99
CA ALA A 204 24.24 9.05 -11.93
C ALA A 204 23.32 9.62 -10.86
N VAL A 205 23.53 9.24 -9.59
CA VAL A 205 22.78 9.74 -8.46
C VAL A 205 23.73 10.32 -7.44
N LYS A 206 23.65 11.63 -7.21
CA LYS A 206 24.50 12.39 -6.28
C LYS A 206 23.92 12.40 -4.88
N ALA A 207 24.74 12.78 -3.92
CA ALA A 207 24.29 13.00 -2.55
C ALA A 207 23.10 13.99 -2.48
N GLY A 208 22.05 13.63 -1.75
CA GLY A 208 20.81 14.40 -1.62
C GLY A 208 19.81 14.19 -2.77
N GLU A 209 20.16 13.45 -3.81
CA GLU A 209 19.25 13.16 -4.93
C GLU A 209 18.42 11.90 -4.66
N VAL A 210 17.22 11.87 -5.22
CA VAL A 210 16.32 10.72 -5.20
C VAL A 210 16.69 9.79 -6.35
N ILE A 211 16.75 8.49 -6.09
CA ILE A 211 16.98 7.46 -7.11
C ILE A 211 15.74 7.39 -8.04
N PRO A 212 15.90 7.61 -9.36
CA PRO A 212 14.74 7.76 -10.24
C PRO A 212 14.16 6.45 -10.77
N ILE A 213 14.98 5.38 -10.89
CA ILE A 213 14.59 4.09 -11.47
C ILE A 213 15.26 2.96 -10.68
N ASP A 214 14.57 1.83 -10.53
CA ASP A 214 15.13 0.62 -9.90
C ASP A 214 16.32 0.08 -10.71
N GLY A 215 17.38 -0.30 -9.99
CA GLY A 215 18.59 -0.80 -10.62
C GLY A 215 19.57 -1.47 -9.66
N VAL A 216 20.76 -1.74 -10.16
CA VAL A 216 21.88 -2.27 -9.39
C VAL A 216 23.03 -1.27 -9.40
N VAL A 217 23.61 -1.03 -8.23
CA VAL A 217 24.78 -0.17 -8.09
C VAL A 217 25.97 -0.81 -8.81
N VAL A 218 26.55 -0.09 -9.77
CA VAL A 218 27.71 -0.53 -10.54
C VAL A 218 28.97 0.29 -10.23
N GLU A 219 28.79 1.46 -9.61
CA GLU A 219 29.87 2.36 -9.26
C GLU A 219 29.54 3.08 -7.94
N GLY A 220 30.54 3.25 -7.09
CA GLY A 220 30.44 4.02 -5.85
C GLY A 220 29.91 3.23 -4.67
N LYS A 221 29.80 3.95 -3.54
CA LYS A 221 29.25 3.46 -2.26
C LYS A 221 28.57 4.62 -1.57
N SER A 222 27.40 4.41 -1.00
CA SER A 222 26.66 5.42 -0.26
C SER A 222 25.68 4.80 0.74
N GLU A 223 25.22 5.62 1.68
CA GLU A 223 24.07 5.35 2.52
C GLU A 223 22.81 5.89 1.84
N VAL A 224 21.76 5.08 1.80
CA VAL A 224 20.49 5.40 1.16
C VAL A 224 19.36 5.32 2.19
N ASP A 225 18.57 6.40 2.29
CA ASP A 225 17.37 6.42 3.12
C ASP A 225 16.21 5.77 2.37
N GLU A 226 15.81 4.60 2.83
CA GLU A 226 14.69 3.82 2.28
C GLU A 226 13.41 3.95 3.13
N LYS A 227 13.40 4.77 4.17
CA LYS A 227 12.29 4.92 5.13
C LYS A 227 10.95 5.18 4.48
N ALA A 228 10.93 5.97 3.43
CA ALA A 228 9.71 6.33 2.73
C ALA A 228 9.02 5.13 2.04
N LEU A 229 9.79 4.09 1.67
CA LEU A 229 9.30 2.87 1.03
C LEU A 229 9.12 1.73 2.02
N THR A 230 10.16 1.43 2.80
CA THR A 230 10.21 0.27 3.69
C THR A 230 9.61 0.55 5.07
N GLY A 231 9.55 1.83 5.46
CA GLY A 231 9.20 2.26 6.81
C GLY A 231 10.33 2.04 7.84
N GLU A 232 11.51 1.58 7.41
CA GLU A 232 12.68 1.40 8.28
C GLU A 232 13.38 2.74 8.53
N SER A 233 13.76 3.00 9.79
CA SER A 233 14.29 4.31 10.18
C SER A 233 15.79 4.48 9.93
N PHE A 234 16.52 3.39 9.70
CA PHE A 234 17.98 3.44 9.53
C PHE A 234 18.35 3.42 8.04
N PRO A 235 19.29 4.27 7.61
CA PRO A 235 19.83 4.21 6.26
C PRO A 235 20.52 2.88 5.97
N VAL A 236 20.40 2.42 4.72
CA VAL A 236 21.00 1.18 4.23
C VAL A 236 22.25 1.50 3.41
N ILE A 237 23.35 0.82 3.72
CA ILE A 237 24.59 0.96 2.93
C ILE A 237 24.42 0.23 1.60
N LYS A 238 24.66 0.94 0.49
CA LYS A 238 24.66 0.39 -0.86
C LYS A 238 26.07 0.41 -1.41
N GLU A 239 26.54 -0.77 -1.82
CA GLU A 239 27.85 -1.02 -2.45
C GLU A 239 27.63 -1.60 -3.84
N ILE A 240 28.71 -1.78 -4.61
CA ILE A 240 28.65 -2.38 -5.94
C ILE A 240 27.98 -3.77 -5.86
N GLY A 241 26.95 -3.98 -6.67
CA GLY A 241 26.12 -5.18 -6.66
C GLY A 241 24.85 -5.05 -5.82
N SER A 242 24.71 -4.02 -4.96
CA SER A 242 23.50 -3.78 -4.18
C SER A 242 22.35 -3.28 -5.05
N THR A 243 21.12 -3.69 -4.74
CA THR A 243 19.92 -3.16 -5.38
C THR A 243 19.62 -1.75 -4.88
N ALA A 244 19.34 -0.84 -5.81
CA ALA A 244 18.93 0.53 -5.57
C ALA A 244 17.48 0.70 -6.00
N LEU A 245 16.61 1.18 -5.10
CA LEU A 245 15.17 1.30 -5.30
C LEU A 245 14.80 2.73 -5.67
N ALA A 246 13.96 2.90 -6.68
CA ALA A 246 13.40 4.19 -7.06
C ALA A 246 12.63 4.83 -5.89
N GLY A 247 12.71 6.16 -5.76
CA GLY A 247 12.03 6.89 -4.69
C GLY A 247 12.78 6.96 -3.36
N THR A 248 13.94 6.29 -3.23
CA THR A 248 14.83 6.37 -2.06
C THR A 248 15.84 7.50 -2.22
N ILE A 249 16.33 8.06 -1.11
CA ILE A 249 17.21 9.23 -1.11
C ILE A 249 18.65 8.81 -0.87
N ASN A 250 19.54 9.14 -1.79
CA ASN A 250 20.97 8.97 -1.62
C ASN A 250 21.52 10.04 -0.65
N LEU A 251 22.09 9.64 0.50
CA LEU A 251 22.43 10.59 1.57
C LEU A 251 23.80 11.26 1.39
N ASN A 252 24.87 10.49 1.20
CA ASN A 252 26.23 11.01 1.40
C ASN A 252 27.24 10.68 0.30
N GLY A 253 26.95 9.78 -0.63
CA GLY A 253 27.90 9.37 -1.67
C GLY A 253 27.44 9.68 -3.09
N TYR A 254 28.27 9.31 -4.04
CA TYR A 254 27.92 9.20 -5.45
C TYR A 254 27.74 7.72 -5.79
N ILE A 255 26.68 7.37 -6.48
CA ILE A 255 26.43 6.02 -6.98
C ILE A 255 26.04 6.06 -8.46
N GLY A 256 26.62 5.16 -9.23
CA GLY A 256 26.19 4.81 -10.58
C GLY A 256 25.25 3.63 -10.52
N VAL A 257 24.00 3.80 -10.96
CA VAL A 257 22.97 2.76 -10.92
C VAL A 257 22.64 2.31 -12.34
N ARG A 258 22.83 1.02 -12.63
CA ARG A 258 22.39 0.40 -13.89
C ARG A 258 20.95 0.00 -13.77
N THR A 259 20.09 0.56 -14.62
CA THR A 259 18.65 0.30 -14.62
C THR A 259 18.33 -1.16 -14.94
N THR A 260 17.52 -1.80 -14.09
CA THR A 260 17.04 -3.17 -14.26
C THR A 260 15.57 -3.24 -14.66
N MET A 261 14.86 -2.14 -14.51
CA MET A 261 13.44 -2.01 -14.84
C MET A 261 13.17 -0.74 -15.64
N LEU A 262 12.03 -0.69 -16.33
CA LEU A 262 11.51 0.54 -16.92
C LEU A 262 10.80 1.37 -15.83
N ALA A 263 10.73 2.68 -16.00
CA ALA A 263 10.10 3.60 -15.06
C ALA A 263 8.66 3.20 -14.66
N GLU A 264 7.90 2.67 -15.61
CA GLU A 264 6.51 2.22 -15.39
C GLU A 264 6.42 0.96 -14.52
N ASN A 265 7.47 0.16 -14.49
CA ASN A 265 7.55 -1.12 -13.79
C ASN A 265 8.36 -1.05 -12.49
N CYS A 266 8.89 0.12 -12.13
CA CYS A 266 9.59 0.32 -10.87
C CYS A 266 8.71 0.02 -9.68
N LEU A 267 9.32 -0.36 -8.56
CA LEU A 267 8.64 -0.72 -7.31
C LEU A 267 7.65 0.37 -6.88
N VAL A 268 8.04 1.64 -6.92
CA VAL A 268 7.15 2.77 -6.58
C VAL A 268 5.96 2.86 -7.52
N ALA A 269 6.14 2.67 -8.84
CA ALA A 269 5.02 2.68 -9.79
C ALA A 269 4.04 1.55 -9.52
N ARG A 270 4.54 0.34 -9.19
CA ARG A 270 3.71 -0.79 -8.77
C ARG A 270 2.97 -0.51 -7.46
N MET A 271 3.64 0.11 -6.48
CA MET A 271 3.00 0.53 -5.22
C MET A 271 1.84 1.47 -5.47
N VAL A 272 2.02 2.48 -6.32
CA VAL A 272 0.94 3.42 -6.68
C VAL A 272 -0.24 2.69 -7.30
N ASN A 273 0.01 1.79 -8.24
CA ASN A 273 -1.03 0.99 -8.89
C ASN A 273 -1.79 0.11 -7.88
N LEU A 274 -1.07 -0.58 -6.97
CA LEU A 274 -1.67 -1.40 -5.91
C LEU A 274 -2.53 -0.59 -4.94
N VAL A 275 -2.08 0.62 -4.62
CA VAL A 275 -2.83 1.54 -3.77
C VAL A 275 -4.09 2.05 -4.47
N GLU A 276 -4.03 2.36 -5.76
CA GLU A 276 -5.18 2.75 -6.57
C GLU A 276 -6.17 1.57 -6.71
N GLU A 277 -5.67 0.36 -6.93
CA GLU A 277 -6.48 -0.86 -6.92
C GLU A 277 -7.17 -1.08 -5.56
N ALA A 278 -6.42 -0.91 -4.45
CA ALA A 278 -6.97 -1.04 -3.11
C ALA A 278 -8.13 -0.08 -2.82
N GLN A 279 -8.06 1.12 -3.36
CA GLN A 279 -9.13 2.12 -3.22
C GLN A 279 -10.37 1.77 -4.04
N SER A 280 -10.19 1.04 -5.12
CA SER A 280 -11.28 0.63 -6.01
C SER A 280 -12.12 -0.51 -5.43
N ARG A 281 -11.51 -1.39 -4.63
CA ARG A 281 -12.19 -2.53 -4.01
C ARG A 281 -12.92 -2.11 -2.74
N LYS A 282 -14.25 -2.11 -2.80
CA LYS A 282 -15.10 -1.75 -1.66
C LYS A 282 -15.05 -2.83 -0.58
N ALA A 283 -14.98 -2.41 0.68
CA ALA A 283 -15.13 -3.32 1.81
C ALA A 283 -16.56 -3.89 1.87
N ARG A 284 -16.70 -5.11 2.40
CA ARG A 284 -18.01 -5.79 2.51
C ARG A 284 -19.01 -4.99 3.34
N ILE A 285 -18.55 -4.36 4.43
CA ILE A 285 -19.40 -3.51 5.26
C ILE A 285 -19.88 -2.26 4.50
N GLN A 286 -19.07 -1.70 3.61
CA GLN A 286 -19.47 -0.58 2.76
C GLN A 286 -20.57 -0.99 1.79
N THR A 287 -20.42 -2.13 1.12
CA THR A 287 -21.43 -2.67 0.19
C THR A 287 -22.73 -2.95 0.93
N PHE A 288 -22.65 -3.55 2.11
CA PHE A 288 -23.83 -3.80 2.97
C PHE A 288 -24.56 -2.50 3.35
N ILE A 289 -23.84 -1.45 3.76
CA ILE A 289 -24.43 -0.16 4.09
C ILE A 289 -25.09 0.49 2.87
N GLU A 290 -24.43 0.43 1.69
CA GLU A 290 -24.96 0.93 0.43
C GLU A 290 -26.26 0.20 0.03
N ASP A 291 -26.31 -1.11 0.18
CA ASP A 291 -27.49 -1.91 -0.11
C ASP A 291 -28.64 -1.65 0.88
N CYS A 292 -28.35 -1.59 2.16
CA CYS A 292 -29.33 -1.18 3.17
C CYS A 292 -29.91 0.21 2.88
N THR A 293 -29.09 1.16 2.44
CA THR A 293 -29.51 2.52 2.13
C THR A 293 -30.51 2.58 0.96
N LYS A 294 -30.39 1.69 -0.03
CA LYS A 294 -31.34 1.60 -1.17
C LYS A 294 -32.78 1.36 -0.72
N TRP A 295 -32.97 0.54 0.30
CA TRP A 295 -34.30 0.24 0.87
C TRP A 295 -34.71 1.21 1.96
N TYR A 296 -33.76 1.70 2.75
CA TYR A 296 -34.01 2.58 3.86
C TYR A 296 -34.62 3.92 3.42
N ILE A 297 -34.06 4.54 2.37
CA ILE A 297 -34.53 5.86 1.88
C ILE A 297 -36.01 5.84 1.45
N PRO A 298 -36.49 4.91 0.60
CA PRO A 298 -37.91 4.81 0.27
C PRO A 298 -38.81 4.63 1.47
N VAL A 299 -38.42 3.81 2.45
CA VAL A 299 -39.19 3.58 3.67
C VAL A 299 -39.33 4.88 4.50
N VAL A 300 -38.23 5.62 4.65
CA VAL A 300 -38.25 6.92 5.36
C VAL A 300 -39.18 7.93 4.66
N VAL A 301 -39.10 8.00 3.33
CA VAL A 301 -40.00 8.90 2.56
C VAL A 301 -41.45 8.50 2.74
N LEU A 302 -41.77 7.22 2.77
CA LEU A 302 -43.13 6.71 3.00
C LEU A 302 -43.62 7.04 4.42
N ILE A 303 -42.79 6.83 5.46
CA ILE A 303 -43.13 7.18 6.85
C ILE A 303 -43.34 8.68 6.97
N SER A 304 -42.45 9.52 6.44
CA SER A 304 -42.57 10.97 6.48
C SER A 304 -43.85 11.45 5.75
N SER A 305 -44.16 10.86 4.60
CA SER A 305 -45.39 11.14 3.86
C SER A 305 -46.64 10.74 4.68
N GLY A 306 -46.62 9.61 5.38
CA GLY A 306 -47.68 9.17 6.27
C GLY A 306 -47.91 10.17 7.41
N VAL A 307 -46.83 10.63 8.05
CA VAL A 307 -46.91 11.68 9.10
C VAL A 307 -47.48 12.97 8.54
N ALA A 308 -47.12 13.36 7.31
CA ALA A 308 -47.64 14.57 6.66
C ALA A 308 -49.16 14.46 6.34
N VAL A 309 -49.67 13.28 5.99
CA VAL A 309 -51.08 13.03 5.61
C VAL A 309 -51.95 12.87 6.87
N THR A 310 -51.41 12.39 8.00
CA THR A 310 -52.13 12.12 9.23
C THR A 310 -53.06 13.29 9.71
N PRO A 311 -52.61 14.58 9.73
CA PRO A 311 -53.44 15.68 10.18
C PRO A 311 -54.62 16.00 9.24
N ILE A 312 -54.49 15.61 7.97
CA ILE A 312 -55.57 15.79 6.96
C ILE A 312 -56.69 14.76 7.25
N VAL A 313 -56.27 13.51 7.51
CA VAL A 313 -57.21 12.40 7.78
C VAL A 313 -57.89 12.57 9.16
N LEU A 314 -57.14 12.97 10.19
CA LEU A 314 -57.61 13.14 11.55
C LEU A 314 -58.28 14.53 11.78
N GLN A 315 -58.37 15.39 10.73
CA GLN A 315 -58.91 16.76 10.81
C GLN A 315 -58.31 17.57 11.99
N SER A 316 -57.03 17.37 12.31
CA SER A 316 -56.36 18.04 13.40
C SER A 316 -56.26 19.56 13.16
N SER A 317 -56.41 20.37 14.23
CA SER A 317 -56.27 21.82 14.17
C SER A 317 -54.82 22.26 13.88
N ASP A 318 -53.81 21.49 14.32
CA ASP A 318 -52.39 21.86 14.21
C ASP A 318 -51.67 21.23 13.03
N LYS A 319 -52.18 21.47 11.81
CA LYS A 319 -51.61 20.90 10.59
C LYS A 319 -50.14 21.28 10.38
N THR A 320 -49.76 22.51 10.68
CA THR A 320 -48.39 23.04 10.51
C THR A 320 -47.38 22.25 11.36
N ARG A 321 -47.72 21.91 12.61
CA ARG A 321 -46.86 21.12 13.48
C ARG A 321 -46.57 19.72 12.92
N TRP A 322 -47.59 19.07 12.37
CA TRP A 322 -47.43 17.75 11.72
C TRP A 322 -46.54 17.79 10.45
N PHE A 323 -46.70 18.86 9.67
CA PHE A 323 -45.82 19.05 8.49
C PHE A 323 -44.37 19.31 8.91
N HIS A 324 -44.14 20.14 9.96
CA HIS A 324 -42.77 20.30 10.51
C HIS A 324 -42.24 18.98 11.05
N LEU A 325 -43.03 18.20 11.76
CA LEU A 325 -42.59 16.88 12.22
C LEU A 325 -42.22 15.94 11.06
N ALA A 326 -43.02 15.92 10.00
CA ALA A 326 -42.72 15.12 8.81
C ALA A 326 -41.40 15.54 8.17
N LEU A 327 -41.11 16.83 8.05
CA LEU A 327 -39.88 17.36 7.52
C LEU A 327 -38.68 17.03 8.45
N VAL A 328 -38.83 17.13 9.75
CA VAL A 328 -37.82 16.76 10.74
C VAL A 328 -37.51 15.27 10.64
N VAL A 329 -38.51 14.40 10.55
CA VAL A 329 -38.35 12.95 10.35
C VAL A 329 -37.57 12.68 9.04
N LEU A 330 -37.94 13.34 7.94
CA LEU A 330 -37.31 13.17 6.66
C LEU A 330 -35.82 13.54 6.69
N VAL A 331 -35.49 14.68 7.28
CA VAL A 331 -34.09 15.18 7.33
C VAL A 331 -33.26 14.38 8.34
N SER A 332 -33.81 14.10 9.55
CA SER A 332 -33.08 13.37 10.60
C SER A 332 -32.79 11.92 10.20
N ALA A 333 -33.66 11.33 9.40
CA ALA A 333 -33.47 9.99 8.91
C ALA A 333 -32.47 9.89 7.72
N CYS A 334 -31.89 10.98 7.22
CA CYS A 334 -30.85 10.92 6.20
C CYS A 334 -29.64 10.09 6.69
N PRO A 335 -29.18 9.04 5.99
CA PRO A 335 -28.06 8.22 6.44
C PRO A 335 -26.67 8.82 6.10
N CYS A 336 -26.55 10.15 5.98
CA CYS A 336 -25.37 10.86 5.47
C CYS A 336 -24.09 10.46 6.21
N ALA A 337 -24.07 10.55 7.53
CA ALA A 337 -22.91 10.24 8.37
C ALA A 337 -22.53 8.75 8.29
N LEU A 338 -23.53 7.85 8.17
CA LEU A 338 -23.31 6.41 8.07
C LEU A 338 -22.62 6.02 6.75
N VAL A 339 -23.09 6.57 5.63
CA VAL A 339 -22.57 6.29 4.28
C VAL A 339 -21.13 6.79 4.14
N ILE A 340 -20.78 7.95 4.72
CA ILE A 340 -19.45 8.55 4.66
C ILE A 340 -18.47 7.85 5.61
N SER A 341 -18.95 7.34 6.73
CA SER A 341 -18.15 6.76 7.82
C SER A 341 -17.16 5.69 7.33
N THR A 342 -17.67 4.70 6.60
CA THR A 342 -16.88 3.53 6.23
C THR A 342 -15.79 3.86 5.20
N PRO A 343 -16.06 4.50 4.04
CA PRO A 343 -15.02 4.79 3.06
C PRO A 343 -13.93 5.71 3.62
N VAL A 344 -14.27 6.72 4.43
CA VAL A 344 -13.28 7.62 5.03
C VAL A 344 -12.39 6.88 6.02
N THR A 345 -12.96 6.00 6.87
CA THR A 345 -12.21 5.22 7.85
C THR A 345 -11.24 4.25 7.16
N ILE A 346 -11.71 3.50 6.15
CA ILE A 346 -10.90 2.57 5.38
C ILE A 346 -9.77 3.33 4.69
N PHE A 347 -10.09 4.47 4.09
CA PHE A 347 -9.11 5.29 3.41
C PHE A 347 -8.00 5.78 4.37
N CYS A 348 -8.35 6.26 5.56
CA CYS A 348 -7.39 6.65 6.59
C CYS A 348 -6.53 5.47 7.05
N ALA A 349 -7.13 4.27 7.19
CA ALA A 349 -6.40 3.06 7.58
C ALA A 349 -5.43 2.58 6.50
N LEU A 350 -5.85 2.55 5.22
CA LEU A 350 -4.99 2.21 4.09
C LEU A 350 -3.82 3.19 3.96
N SER A 351 -4.10 4.50 4.12
CA SER A 351 -3.08 5.53 4.11
C SER A 351 -2.06 5.36 5.25
N LYS A 352 -2.55 5.03 6.47
CA LYS A 352 -1.69 4.71 7.62
C LYS A 352 -0.84 3.48 7.38
N ALA A 353 -1.44 2.42 6.85
CA ALA A 353 -0.74 1.18 6.51
C ALA A 353 0.36 1.42 5.48
N ALA A 354 0.06 2.14 4.40
CA ALA A 354 1.03 2.47 3.37
C ALA A 354 2.24 3.25 3.92
N THR A 355 2.02 4.24 4.81
CA THR A 355 3.13 4.96 5.47
C THR A 355 3.93 4.09 6.44
N ALA A 356 3.37 2.96 6.89
CA ALA A 356 4.06 1.96 7.70
C ALA A 356 4.77 0.88 6.85
N GLY A 357 4.78 1.00 5.52
CA GLY A 357 5.35 0.00 4.62
C GLY A 357 4.47 -1.24 4.43
N LEU A 358 3.15 -1.10 4.58
CA LEU A 358 2.16 -2.15 4.44
C LEU A 358 1.19 -1.80 3.31
N LEU A 359 1.19 -2.57 2.24
CA LEU A 359 0.30 -2.36 1.11
C LEU A 359 -0.83 -3.39 1.12
N PHE A 360 -2.06 -2.93 1.16
CA PHE A 360 -3.26 -3.75 1.03
C PHE A 360 -3.80 -3.65 -0.40
N LYS A 361 -4.20 -4.74 -1.00
CA LYS A 361 -4.84 -4.77 -2.33
C LYS A 361 -6.34 -4.45 -2.31
N GLY A 362 -6.92 -4.21 -1.13
CA GLY A 362 -8.34 -3.89 -0.99
C GLY A 362 -8.74 -3.52 0.42
N GLY A 363 -9.80 -2.71 0.54
CA GLY A 363 -10.41 -2.39 1.83
C GLY A 363 -11.11 -3.59 2.48
N ASP A 364 -11.53 -4.58 1.69
CA ASP A 364 -12.08 -5.86 2.11
C ASP A 364 -11.04 -6.70 2.87
N TYR A 365 -9.79 -6.72 2.42
CA TYR A 365 -8.70 -7.42 3.11
C TYR A 365 -8.34 -6.78 4.45
N LEU A 366 -8.47 -5.46 4.56
CA LEU A 366 -8.30 -4.77 5.84
C LEU A 366 -9.40 -5.17 6.83
N GLU A 367 -10.65 -5.32 6.38
CA GLU A 367 -11.76 -5.80 7.20
C GLU A 367 -11.57 -7.26 7.64
N LEU A 368 -11.12 -8.13 6.70
CA LEU A 368 -10.85 -9.54 6.99
C LEU A 368 -9.70 -9.69 7.98
N LEU A 369 -8.61 -8.94 7.82
CA LEU A 369 -7.45 -9.01 8.71
C LEU A 369 -7.79 -8.59 10.14
N ALA A 370 -8.77 -7.70 10.33
CA ALA A 370 -9.27 -7.36 11.67
C ALA A 370 -9.90 -8.55 12.41
N LYS A 371 -10.42 -9.54 11.66
CA LYS A 371 -11.13 -10.73 12.15
C LYS A 371 -10.25 -11.98 12.19
N VAL A 372 -8.95 -11.87 11.88
CA VAL A 372 -8.03 -13.01 11.82
C VAL A 372 -7.94 -13.74 13.15
N LYS A 373 -8.04 -15.07 13.10
CA LYS A 373 -7.91 -15.97 14.26
C LYS A 373 -6.63 -16.79 14.22
N THR A 374 -6.12 -17.09 13.02
CA THR A 374 -4.92 -17.91 12.83
C THR A 374 -4.00 -17.24 11.83
N VAL A 375 -2.71 -17.18 12.16
CA VAL A 375 -1.65 -16.76 11.22
C VAL A 375 -0.76 -17.96 10.98
N ALA A 376 -0.72 -18.42 9.74
CA ALA A 376 0.18 -19.47 9.28
C ALA A 376 1.41 -18.81 8.63
N PHE A 377 2.58 -19.33 8.94
CA PHE A 377 3.87 -18.86 8.46
C PHE A 377 4.55 -19.95 7.65
N ASP A 378 5.08 -19.60 6.49
CA ASP A 378 6.17 -20.39 5.92
C ASP A 378 7.44 -20.25 6.78
N LYS A 379 8.33 -21.23 6.71
CA LYS A 379 9.60 -21.19 7.42
C LYS A 379 10.65 -20.38 6.63
N THR A 380 11.03 -20.89 5.47
CA THR A 380 12.22 -20.45 4.73
C THR A 380 11.98 -19.12 4.03
N GLY A 381 12.86 -18.13 4.24
CA GLY A 381 12.67 -16.79 3.65
C GLY A 381 11.57 -15.96 4.31
N THR A 382 10.77 -16.54 5.22
CA THR A 382 9.69 -15.88 5.98
C THR A 382 10.04 -15.72 7.45
N ILE A 383 9.95 -16.76 8.28
CA ILE A 383 10.41 -16.73 9.67
C ILE A 383 11.94 -16.62 9.71
N THR A 384 12.61 -17.30 8.78
CA THR A 384 14.06 -17.30 8.64
C THR A 384 14.50 -16.37 7.52
N THR A 385 15.80 -16.05 7.48
CA THR A 385 16.34 -15.15 6.45
C THR A 385 16.45 -15.82 5.08
N GLY A 386 16.43 -17.16 5.01
CA GLY A 386 16.75 -17.92 3.80
C GLY A 386 18.25 -17.94 3.50
N GLU A 387 19.06 -17.33 4.36
CA GLU A 387 20.50 -17.32 4.26
C GLU A 387 21.07 -18.36 5.25
N PHE A 388 21.67 -19.40 4.70
CA PHE A 388 22.31 -20.43 5.50
C PHE A 388 23.62 -19.92 6.10
N SER A 389 23.90 -20.34 7.33
CA SER A 389 25.18 -20.14 7.99
C SER A 389 25.73 -21.48 8.50
N VAL A 390 27.06 -21.63 8.46
CA VAL A 390 27.73 -22.83 9.00
C VAL A 390 27.74 -22.71 10.53
N THR A 391 27.00 -23.59 11.19
CA THR A 391 26.95 -23.64 12.66
C THR A 391 27.99 -24.58 13.24
N HIS A 392 28.35 -25.62 12.51
CA HIS A 392 29.37 -26.56 12.89
C HIS A 392 30.13 -27.04 11.68
N PHE A 393 31.45 -27.11 11.78
CA PHE A 393 32.34 -27.64 10.75
C PHE A 393 33.42 -28.48 11.43
N GLN A 394 33.55 -29.73 11.04
CA GLN A 394 34.51 -30.65 11.63
C GLN A 394 35.28 -31.38 10.56
N SER A 395 36.61 -31.34 10.66
CA SER A 395 37.50 -32.27 9.94
C SER A 395 37.60 -33.57 10.73
N LEU A 396 37.39 -34.67 10.03
CA LEU A 396 37.48 -36.05 10.60
C LEU A 396 38.79 -36.75 10.25
N ASN A 397 39.60 -36.16 9.38
CA ASN A 397 40.86 -36.75 8.93
C ASN A 397 42.04 -35.89 9.38
N GLU A 398 42.91 -36.46 10.18
CA GLU A 398 44.12 -35.80 10.69
C GLU A 398 45.14 -35.47 9.61
N THR A 399 45.05 -36.10 8.43
CA THR A 399 46.01 -35.90 7.33
C THR A 399 45.71 -34.66 6.51
N VAL A 400 44.49 -34.15 6.57
CA VAL A 400 44.03 -32.94 5.83
C VAL A 400 43.80 -31.81 6.81
N SER A 401 44.55 -30.72 6.73
CA SER A 401 44.33 -29.56 7.56
C SER A 401 42.96 -28.91 7.25
N ILE A 402 42.32 -28.34 8.29
CA ILE A 402 41.03 -27.65 8.13
C ILE A 402 41.12 -26.57 7.05
N GLU A 403 42.22 -25.84 6.98
CA GLU A 403 42.43 -24.78 5.98
C GLU A 403 42.41 -25.32 4.56
N LYS A 404 43.07 -26.47 4.32
CA LYS A 404 43.07 -27.10 3.01
C LYS A 404 41.72 -27.66 2.62
N LEU A 405 40.97 -28.22 3.58
CA LEU A 405 39.64 -28.72 3.39
C LEU A 405 38.65 -27.55 3.05
N LEU A 406 38.73 -26.45 3.76
CA LEU A 406 37.92 -25.24 3.49
C LEU A 406 38.29 -24.63 2.14
N PHE A 407 39.56 -24.64 1.74
CA PHE A 407 39.98 -24.19 0.45
C PHE A 407 39.36 -25.02 -0.70
N TRP A 408 39.41 -26.34 -0.59
CA TRP A 408 38.80 -27.23 -1.59
C TRP A 408 37.30 -27.01 -1.68
N ILE A 409 36.60 -27.04 -0.55
CA ILE A 409 35.15 -26.88 -0.51
C ILE A 409 34.73 -25.52 -1.07
N SER A 410 35.35 -24.44 -0.62
CA SER A 410 34.98 -23.09 -1.06
C SER A 410 35.26 -22.90 -2.56
N SER A 411 36.32 -23.48 -3.08
CA SER A 411 36.64 -23.39 -4.51
C SER A 411 35.64 -24.19 -5.37
N ILE A 412 35.21 -25.37 -4.92
CA ILE A 412 34.21 -26.19 -5.63
C ILE A 412 32.83 -25.57 -5.51
N GLU A 413 32.39 -25.18 -4.29
CA GLU A 413 31.08 -24.58 -4.02
C GLU A 413 30.92 -23.22 -4.69
N SER A 414 32.00 -22.47 -4.96
CA SER A 414 31.92 -21.20 -5.68
C SER A 414 31.42 -21.35 -7.14
N LYS A 415 31.42 -22.57 -7.70
CA LYS A 415 30.81 -22.90 -9.00
C LYS A 415 29.33 -23.26 -8.92
N SER A 416 28.79 -23.41 -7.71
CA SER A 416 27.38 -23.74 -7.45
C SER A 416 26.57 -22.47 -7.16
N SER A 417 25.35 -22.40 -7.68
CA SER A 417 24.39 -21.34 -7.38
C SER A 417 23.46 -21.68 -6.20
N HIS A 418 23.70 -22.80 -5.51
CA HIS A 418 22.85 -23.21 -4.40
C HIS A 418 23.06 -22.32 -3.17
N PRO A 419 22.00 -21.93 -2.41
CA PRO A 419 22.16 -21.09 -1.21
C PRO A 419 23.10 -21.67 -0.15
N MET A 420 23.14 -22.98 0.00
CA MET A 420 24.07 -23.66 0.92
C MET A 420 25.54 -23.49 0.49
N ALA A 421 25.81 -23.44 -0.80
CA ALA A 421 27.13 -23.20 -1.34
C ALA A 421 27.70 -21.85 -0.89
N ALA A 422 26.87 -20.81 -0.98
CA ALA A 422 27.25 -19.48 -0.52
C ALA A 422 27.64 -19.47 0.97
N ALA A 423 26.94 -20.23 1.80
CA ALA A 423 27.25 -20.34 3.23
C ALA A 423 28.64 -20.93 3.48
N LEU A 424 29.02 -21.99 2.75
CA LEU A 424 30.33 -22.63 2.88
C LEU A 424 31.46 -21.73 2.36
N VAL A 425 31.22 -21.01 1.26
CA VAL A 425 32.15 -20.02 0.71
C VAL A 425 32.37 -18.87 1.71
N ASN A 426 31.30 -18.34 2.28
CA ASN A 426 31.37 -17.25 3.26
C ASN A 426 32.05 -17.71 4.55
N TYR A 427 31.81 -18.94 4.97
CA TYR A 427 32.49 -19.53 6.13
C TYR A 427 34.01 -19.64 5.90
N ALA A 428 34.44 -20.11 4.73
CA ALA A 428 35.85 -20.14 4.37
C ALA A 428 36.45 -18.72 4.32
N ALA A 429 35.72 -17.75 3.79
CA ALA A 429 36.14 -16.34 3.76
C ALA A 429 36.33 -15.75 5.16
N SER A 430 35.48 -16.13 6.15
CA SER A 430 35.65 -15.72 7.55
C SER A 430 36.93 -16.26 8.19
N HIS A 431 37.46 -17.37 7.69
CA HIS A 431 38.78 -17.95 8.04
C HIS A 431 39.91 -17.43 7.14
N SER A 432 39.67 -16.32 6.40
CA SER A 432 40.65 -15.70 5.51
C SER A 432 41.06 -16.57 4.30
N ILE A 433 40.26 -17.58 3.96
CA ILE A 433 40.51 -18.48 2.82
C ILE A 433 39.68 -17.98 1.62
N LYS A 434 40.38 -17.66 0.52
CA LYS A 434 39.75 -17.22 -0.73
C LYS A 434 39.54 -18.40 -1.66
N PRO A 435 38.33 -18.58 -2.23
CA PRO A 435 38.10 -19.60 -3.25
C PRO A 435 38.90 -19.30 -4.55
N ILE A 436 39.37 -20.33 -5.19
CA ILE A 436 40.03 -20.24 -6.50
C ILE A 436 39.33 -21.21 -7.48
N PRO A 437 38.22 -20.79 -8.09
CA PRO A 437 37.42 -21.66 -8.99
C PRO A 437 38.21 -22.23 -10.17
N GLU A 438 39.27 -21.53 -10.64
CA GLU A 438 40.12 -21.93 -11.75
C GLU A 438 40.93 -23.20 -11.47
N LYS A 439 41.19 -23.52 -10.20
CA LYS A 439 41.88 -24.75 -9.82
C LYS A 439 40.99 -26.00 -9.83
N VAL A 440 39.68 -25.83 -9.98
CA VAL A 440 38.74 -26.96 -10.08
C VAL A 440 38.72 -27.47 -11.51
N GLU A 441 39.36 -28.63 -11.73
CA GLU A 441 39.54 -29.25 -13.04
C GLU A 441 38.24 -29.82 -13.61
N GLU A 442 37.49 -30.56 -12.76
CA GLU A 442 36.24 -31.17 -13.11
C GLU A 442 35.15 -30.71 -12.08
N PHE A 443 33.96 -30.40 -12.59
CA PHE A 443 32.82 -30.03 -11.75
C PHE A 443 31.54 -30.71 -12.23
N GLN A 444 30.83 -31.38 -11.33
CA GLN A 444 29.54 -31.98 -11.63
C GLN A 444 28.54 -31.76 -10.49
N ASN A 445 27.32 -31.33 -10.84
CA ASN A 445 26.22 -31.19 -9.90
C ASN A 445 25.32 -32.43 -10.00
N TYR A 446 25.01 -33.05 -8.86
CA TYR A 446 24.08 -34.15 -8.70
C TYR A 446 22.82 -33.64 -7.97
N PRO A 447 21.74 -33.29 -8.70
CA PRO A 447 20.54 -32.74 -8.08
C PRO A 447 19.97 -33.62 -6.99
N GLY A 448 19.78 -33.06 -5.78
CA GLY A 448 19.25 -33.77 -4.60
C GLY A 448 20.25 -34.66 -3.87
N GLU A 449 21.51 -34.74 -4.32
CA GLU A 449 22.57 -35.51 -3.67
C GLU A 449 23.72 -34.61 -3.20
N GLY A 450 24.26 -33.75 -4.09
CA GLY A 450 25.39 -32.87 -3.78
C GLY A 450 26.18 -32.51 -5.04
N ILE A 451 27.43 -32.13 -4.86
CA ILE A 451 28.37 -31.77 -5.94
C ILE A 451 29.66 -32.55 -5.86
N TYR A 452 30.29 -32.68 -7.00
CA TYR A 452 31.62 -33.26 -7.16
C TYR A 452 32.53 -32.22 -7.78
N GLY A 453 33.78 -32.21 -7.35
CA GLY A 453 34.85 -31.45 -7.96
C GLY A 453 36.19 -32.13 -7.82
N LYS A 454 37.05 -32.03 -8.90
CA LYS A 454 38.44 -32.46 -8.85
C LYS A 454 39.31 -31.23 -8.67
N ILE A 455 40.11 -31.22 -7.61
CA ILE A 455 40.98 -30.10 -7.27
C ILE A 455 42.30 -30.62 -6.72
N GLU A 456 43.43 -30.10 -7.27
CA GLU A 456 44.80 -30.54 -6.90
C GLU A 456 45.02 -32.05 -7.04
N GLY A 457 44.31 -32.68 -7.98
CA GLY A 457 44.38 -34.13 -8.24
C GLY A 457 43.46 -34.97 -7.36
N GLU A 458 42.83 -34.39 -6.36
CA GLU A 458 41.93 -35.08 -5.41
C GLU A 458 40.47 -35.01 -5.87
N HIS A 459 39.71 -36.09 -5.71
CA HIS A 459 38.31 -36.22 -5.99
C HIS A 459 37.49 -35.90 -4.78
N ILE A 460 36.80 -34.73 -4.74
CA ILE A 460 36.04 -34.24 -3.60
C ILE A 460 34.54 -34.30 -3.91
N TYR A 461 33.80 -34.94 -3.01
CA TYR A 461 32.32 -35.01 -3.04
C TYR A 461 31.77 -34.29 -1.85
N ILE A 462 30.81 -33.38 -2.06
CA ILE A 462 30.18 -32.55 -1.01
C ILE A 462 28.67 -32.68 -1.16
N GLY A 463 27.96 -33.09 -0.11
CA GLY A 463 26.50 -33.23 -0.20
C GLY A 463 25.88 -33.96 0.99
N ASN A 464 24.65 -34.47 0.80
CA ASN A 464 23.97 -35.26 1.81
C ASN A 464 24.51 -36.71 1.84
N TYR A 465 23.94 -37.57 2.68
CA TYR A 465 24.40 -38.96 2.81
C TYR A 465 24.40 -39.76 1.48
N ARG A 466 23.52 -39.37 0.51
CA ARG A 466 23.44 -40.07 -0.79
C ARG A 466 24.70 -39.90 -1.64
N ILE A 467 25.43 -38.81 -1.43
CA ILE A 467 26.67 -38.54 -2.17
C ILE A 467 27.76 -39.60 -1.83
N ALA A 468 27.67 -40.28 -0.66
CA ALA A 468 28.56 -41.36 -0.24
C ALA A 468 28.62 -42.51 -1.26
N LEU A 469 27.50 -42.88 -1.86
CA LEU A 469 27.44 -43.93 -2.86
C LEU A 469 28.21 -43.51 -4.12
N ARG A 470 28.19 -42.27 -4.48
CA ARG A 470 28.94 -41.71 -5.63
C ARG A 470 30.43 -41.63 -5.34
N ALA A 471 30.78 -41.38 -4.11
CA ALA A 471 32.17 -41.40 -3.63
C ALA A 471 32.78 -42.79 -3.59
N GLY A 472 31.98 -43.87 -3.75
CA GLY A 472 32.44 -45.23 -3.74
C GLY A 472 32.46 -45.90 -2.35
N CYS A 473 31.71 -45.33 -1.38
CA CYS A 473 31.56 -45.93 -0.05
C CYS A 473 30.66 -47.17 -0.11
N THR A 474 31.09 -48.29 0.46
CA THR A 474 30.35 -49.53 0.53
C THR A 474 29.35 -49.51 1.69
N GLU A 475 28.24 -50.28 1.53
CA GLU A 475 27.05 -50.33 2.39
C GLU A 475 27.25 -50.53 3.93
N LYS A 476 28.47 -50.83 4.37
CA LYS A 476 28.78 -51.05 5.81
C LYS A 476 28.67 -49.79 6.68
N TYR A 477 28.63 -48.60 6.11
CA TYR A 477 28.56 -47.33 6.84
C TYR A 477 27.16 -46.78 7.08
N ASP A 478 26.11 -47.43 6.57
CA ASP A 478 24.75 -46.88 6.53
C ASP A 478 24.16 -46.59 7.93
N ASN A 479 24.40 -47.42 8.92
CA ASN A 479 23.85 -47.26 10.29
C ASN A 479 24.58 -46.21 11.13
N GLU A 480 25.85 -45.92 10.88
CA GLU A 480 26.60 -44.86 11.58
C GLU A 480 26.35 -43.52 10.93
N LEU A 481 26.23 -43.46 9.61
CA LEU A 481 25.91 -42.28 8.85
C LEU A 481 24.51 -41.74 9.16
N HIS A 482 23.49 -42.60 9.35
CA HIS A 482 22.15 -42.20 9.79
C HIS A 482 22.17 -41.56 11.20
N LYS A 483 23.00 -42.02 12.10
CA LYS A 483 23.20 -41.39 13.44
C LYS A 483 23.92 -40.05 13.33
N MET A 484 24.78 -39.87 12.35
CA MET A 484 25.45 -38.61 12.07
C MET A 484 24.55 -37.61 11.32
N GLU A 485 23.59 -38.09 10.55
CA GLU A 485 22.61 -37.28 9.84
C GLU A 485 21.73 -36.41 10.76
N GLU A 486 21.48 -36.88 11.99
CA GLU A 486 20.79 -36.12 13.04
C GLU A 486 21.61 -34.90 13.51
N LYS A 487 22.95 -34.89 13.30
CA LYS A 487 23.87 -33.86 13.79
C LYS A 487 24.53 -33.04 12.69
N ALA A 488 24.58 -33.55 11.44
CA ALA A 488 25.27 -32.93 10.33
C ALA A 488 24.30 -32.66 9.15
N SER A 489 24.39 -31.46 8.55
CA SER A 489 23.61 -31.11 7.36
C SER A 489 24.25 -31.60 6.07
N GLY A 490 25.56 -31.94 6.09
CA GLY A 490 26.28 -32.41 4.95
C GLY A 490 27.61 -33.08 5.28
N PHE A 491 28.10 -33.84 4.31
CA PHE A 491 29.26 -34.69 4.37
C PHE A 491 30.24 -34.32 3.25
N ILE A 492 31.52 -34.50 3.55
CA ILE A 492 32.63 -34.22 2.63
C ILE A 492 33.46 -35.47 2.48
N TYR A 493 33.57 -35.99 1.27
CA TYR A 493 34.38 -37.18 0.96
C TYR A 493 35.56 -36.84 0.06
N MET A 494 36.69 -37.41 0.32
CA MET A 494 37.87 -37.44 -0.54
C MET A 494 38.01 -38.88 -1.09
N GLY A 495 37.66 -39.05 -2.38
CA GLY A 495 37.40 -40.37 -2.91
C GLY A 495 36.36 -41.12 -2.05
N ALA A 496 36.66 -42.35 -1.63
CA ALA A 496 35.77 -43.13 -0.80
C ALA A 496 35.87 -42.84 0.73
N THR A 497 36.69 -41.89 1.17
CA THR A 497 36.98 -41.61 2.57
C THR A 497 36.20 -40.37 3.03
N LEU A 498 35.44 -40.48 4.13
CA LEU A 498 34.81 -39.36 4.82
C LEU A 498 35.89 -38.52 5.50
N VAL A 499 36.06 -37.26 5.07
CA VAL A 499 37.10 -36.35 5.58
C VAL A 499 36.53 -35.20 6.41
N GLY A 500 35.24 -34.94 6.32
CA GLY A 500 34.61 -33.88 7.13
C GLY A 500 33.10 -33.89 7.11
N THR A 501 32.52 -33.17 8.06
CA THR A 501 31.10 -32.94 8.21
C THR A 501 30.83 -31.46 8.47
N PHE A 502 29.67 -30.99 8.04
CA PHE A 502 29.25 -29.63 8.34
C PHE A 502 27.75 -29.58 8.67
N ALA A 503 27.35 -28.63 9.52
CA ALA A 503 25.98 -28.35 9.85
C ALA A 503 25.67 -26.92 9.41
N LEU A 504 24.55 -26.78 8.72
CA LEU A 504 24.02 -25.49 8.24
C LEU A 504 22.76 -25.17 9.02
N SER A 505 22.58 -23.91 9.36
CA SER A 505 21.36 -23.40 9.95
C SER A 505 20.88 -22.17 9.17
N ASP A 506 19.58 -22.13 8.97
CA ASP A 506 18.90 -20.93 8.51
C ASP A 506 18.43 -20.16 9.75
N ASN A 507 18.96 -18.96 9.93
CA ASN A 507 18.74 -18.18 11.12
C ASN A 507 17.37 -17.49 11.10
N CYS A 508 16.67 -17.46 12.24
CA CYS A 508 15.45 -16.69 12.40
C CYS A 508 15.71 -15.20 12.17
N ARG A 509 14.77 -14.54 11.51
CA ARG A 509 14.81 -13.08 11.32
C ARG A 509 14.79 -12.37 12.67
N SER A 510 15.48 -11.24 12.74
CA SER A 510 15.40 -10.35 13.90
C SER A 510 13.95 -9.89 14.09
N GLY A 511 13.44 -10.02 15.33
CA GLY A 511 12.06 -9.65 15.64
C GLY A 511 11.00 -10.74 15.38
N ALA A 512 11.37 -11.91 14.86
CA ALA A 512 10.41 -13.00 14.63
C ALA A 512 9.77 -13.49 15.92
N MET A 513 10.57 -13.66 16.96
CA MET A 513 10.10 -14.11 18.28
C MET A 513 9.13 -13.10 18.89
N GLU A 514 9.49 -11.80 18.85
CA GLU A 514 8.66 -10.71 19.36
C GLU A 514 7.32 -10.63 18.61
N ALA A 515 7.35 -10.74 17.29
CA ALA A 515 6.16 -10.71 16.46
C ALA A 515 5.20 -11.86 16.76
N ILE A 516 5.73 -13.09 16.91
CA ILE A 516 4.94 -14.28 17.22
C ILE A 516 4.35 -14.18 18.64
N LYS A 517 5.12 -13.69 19.62
CA LYS A 517 4.64 -13.45 20.98
C LYS A 517 3.52 -12.40 21.01
N GLU A 518 3.67 -11.26 20.29
CA GLU A 518 2.62 -10.23 20.18
C GLU A 518 1.32 -10.76 19.56
N LEU A 519 1.42 -11.63 18.54
CA LEU A 519 0.25 -12.29 17.96
C LEU A 519 -0.45 -13.19 18.97
N LYS A 520 0.29 -13.99 19.70
CA LYS A 520 -0.23 -14.91 20.74
C LYS A 520 -0.89 -14.14 21.88
N GLU A 521 -0.27 -13.05 22.35
CA GLU A 521 -0.86 -12.15 23.36
C GLU A 521 -2.15 -11.50 22.86
N SER A 522 -2.27 -11.29 21.54
CA SER A 522 -3.50 -10.80 20.89
C SER A 522 -4.58 -11.87 20.71
N GLY A 523 -4.37 -13.10 21.19
CA GLY A 523 -5.29 -14.22 21.09
C GLY A 523 -5.36 -14.85 19.67
N ILE A 524 -4.29 -14.69 18.88
CA ILE A 524 -4.20 -15.21 17.52
C ILE A 524 -3.33 -16.46 17.53
N ARG A 525 -3.86 -17.58 17.00
CA ARG A 525 -3.12 -18.83 16.87
C ARG A 525 -2.01 -18.71 15.85
N THR A 526 -0.82 -19.22 16.15
CA THR A 526 0.34 -19.16 15.27
C THR A 526 0.73 -20.55 14.80
N VAL A 527 0.88 -20.75 13.50
CA VAL A 527 1.14 -22.05 12.87
C VAL A 527 2.33 -21.91 11.94
N MET A 528 3.27 -22.85 11.95
CA MET A 528 4.36 -22.93 10.97
C MET A 528 4.11 -24.08 9.99
N LEU A 529 4.20 -23.83 8.69
CA LEU A 529 4.05 -24.79 7.61
C LEU A 529 5.37 -24.85 6.84
N THR A 530 6.06 -26.00 6.85
CA THR A 530 7.35 -26.13 6.17
C THR A 530 7.51 -27.45 5.44
N GLY A 531 8.18 -27.43 4.28
CA GLY A 531 8.61 -28.62 3.55
C GLY A 531 9.82 -29.31 4.16
N ASP A 532 10.48 -28.68 5.12
CA ASP A 532 11.68 -29.22 5.75
C ASP A 532 11.37 -30.36 6.71
N ASN A 533 12.42 -31.12 7.08
CA ASN A 533 12.32 -32.23 8.01
C ASN A 533 12.00 -31.78 9.45
N HIS A 534 11.61 -32.72 10.29
CA HIS A 534 11.27 -32.48 11.69
C HIS A 534 12.39 -31.79 12.49
N ALA A 535 13.65 -32.19 12.27
CA ALA A 535 14.78 -31.63 13.00
C ALA A 535 14.99 -30.14 12.72
N ALA A 536 14.92 -29.74 11.44
CA ALA A 536 15.02 -28.34 11.04
C ALA A 536 13.84 -27.49 11.54
N ALA A 537 12.63 -28.04 11.55
CA ALA A 537 11.45 -27.38 12.09
C ALA A 537 11.55 -27.19 13.62
N GLN A 538 12.01 -28.20 14.35
CA GLN A 538 12.25 -28.13 15.79
C GLN A 538 13.35 -27.14 16.14
N GLN A 539 14.41 -27.04 15.34
CA GLN A 539 15.50 -26.10 15.58
C GLN A 539 14.96 -24.64 15.54
N VAL A 540 14.11 -24.31 14.55
CA VAL A 540 13.45 -22.99 14.47
C VAL A 540 12.54 -22.77 15.66
N GLN A 541 11.77 -23.78 16.07
CA GLN A 541 10.90 -23.71 17.24
C GLN A 541 11.70 -23.42 18.53
N HIS A 542 12.87 -24.03 18.67
CA HIS A 542 13.78 -23.76 19.81
C HIS A 542 14.36 -22.34 19.75
N GLN A 543 14.76 -21.87 18.57
CA GLN A 543 15.22 -20.48 18.40
C GLN A 543 14.13 -19.45 18.73
N LEU A 544 12.86 -19.80 18.53
CA LEU A 544 11.69 -19.01 18.90
C LEU A 544 11.19 -19.26 20.31
N GLU A 545 11.99 -19.92 21.19
CA GLU A 545 11.61 -20.24 22.56
C GLU A 545 10.26 -21.00 22.67
N ASN A 546 9.93 -21.83 21.67
CA ASN A 546 8.66 -22.55 21.55
C ASN A 546 7.43 -21.65 21.53
N ALA A 547 7.56 -20.47 20.92
CA ALA A 547 6.47 -19.49 20.86
C ALA A 547 5.34 -19.88 19.89
N LEU A 548 5.63 -20.70 18.86
CA LEU A 548 4.61 -21.18 17.91
C LEU A 548 3.67 -22.21 18.57
N ASP A 549 2.39 -22.13 18.25
CA ASP A 549 1.39 -23.05 18.81
C ASP A 549 1.40 -24.41 18.10
N ILE A 550 1.58 -24.42 16.77
CA ILE A 550 1.55 -25.63 15.94
C ILE A 550 2.68 -25.57 14.90
N VAL A 551 3.31 -26.71 14.64
CA VAL A 551 4.35 -26.86 13.62
C VAL A 551 4.03 -28.08 12.76
N HIS A 552 3.91 -27.87 11.44
CA HIS A 552 3.70 -28.94 10.45
C HIS A 552 4.93 -29.02 9.53
N PRO A 553 5.81 -30.00 9.72
CA PRO A 553 6.98 -30.25 8.88
C PRO A 553 6.65 -31.18 7.71
N GLN A 554 7.59 -31.33 6.74
CA GLN A 554 7.57 -32.26 5.61
C GLN A 554 6.36 -32.11 4.70
N LEU A 555 5.88 -30.88 4.48
CA LEU A 555 4.71 -30.60 3.67
C LEU A 555 5.08 -30.34 2.19
N LEU A 556 4.33 -30.93 1.28
CA LEU A 556 4.31 -30.51 -0.12
C LEU A 556 3.48 -29.21 -0.27
N PRO A 557 3.66 -28.45 -1.36
CA PRO A 557 2.87 -27.22 -1.60
C PRO A 557 1.35 -27.46 -1.55
N GLU A 558 0.89 -28.61 -2.05
CA GLU A 558 -0.54 -29.00 -2.03
C GLU A 558 -1.03 -29.30 -0.60
N ASP A 559 -0.17 -29.87 0.25
CA ASP A 559 -0.53 -30.21 1.63
C ASP A 559 -0.61 -28.94 2.49
N LYS A 560 0.24 -27.94 2.23
CA LYS A 560 0.11 -26.61 2.85
C LYS A 560 -1.27 -26.00 2.57
N ALA A 561 -1.73 -26.08 1.31
CA ALA A 561 -3.05 -25.56 0.94
C ALA A 561 -4.20 -26.32 1.63
N LYS A 562 -4.13 -27.65 1.75
CA LYS A 562 -5.13 -28.47 2.46
C LYS A 562 -5.21 -28.11 3.95
N ILE A 563 -4.07 -27.96 4.62
CA ILE A 563 -4.02 -27.54 6.03
C ILE A 563 -4.65 -26.16 6.21
N ILE A 564 -4.39 -25.23 5.29
CA ILE A 564 -5.02 -23.91 5.31
C ILE A 564 -6.54 -24.02 5.19
N GLU A 565 -7.06 -24.87 4.28
CA GLU A 565 -8.50 -25.11 4.14
C GLU A 565 -9.13 -25.71 5.41
N GLU A 566 -8.39 -26.55 6.13
CA GLU A 566 -8.82 -27.07 7.43
C GLU A 566 -8.86 -25.96 8.50
N LEU A 567 -7.83 -25.14 8.59
CA LEU A 567 -7.77 -24.01 9.52
C LEU A 567 -8.87 -22.97 9.27
N LYS A 568 -9.29 -22.78 8.02
CA LYS A 568 -10.39 -21.85 7.65
C LYS A 568 -11.73 -22.26 8.25
N LYS A 569 -11.93 -23.52 8.62
CA LYS A 569 -13.16 -23.97 9.31
C LYS A 569 -13.29 -23.35 10.70
N ASP A 570 -12.16 -23.04 11.36
CA ASP A 570 -12.12 -22.43 12.70
C ASP A 570 -12.24 -20.91 12.69
N GLY A 571 -12.09 -20.28 11.53
CA GLY A 571 -12.17 -18.82 11.37
C GLY A 571 -11.25 -18.27 10.28
N VAL A 572 -11.12 -16.95 10.23
CA VAL A 572 -10.31 -16.26 9.22
C VAL A 572 -8.84 -16.60 9.41
N VAL A 573 -8.19 -17.07 8.34
CA VAL A 573 -6.77 -17.46 8.31
C VAL A 573 -5.97 -16.49 7.45
N ALA A 574 -4.83 -16.04 7.96
CA ALA A 574 -3.80 -15.35 7.19
C ALA A 574 -2.61 -16.30 6.96
N MET A 575 -2.05 -16.32 5.75
CA MET A 575 -0.80 -17.02 5.43
C MET A 575 0.28 -16.00 5.07
N VAL A 576 1.45 -16.17 5.69
CA VAL A 576 2.64 -15.35 5.42
C VAL A 576 3.67 -16.19 4.69
N GLY A 577 4.16 -15.70 3.55
CA GLY A 577 5.13 -16.41 2.73
C GLY A 577 5.93 -15.49 1.82
N ASP A 578 6.99 -16.02 1.19
CA ASP A 578 7.81 -15.30 0.22
C ASP A 578 7.25 -15.42 -1.23
N GLY A 579 6.26 -16.29 -1.44
CA GLY A 579 5.54 -16.50 -2.69
C GLY A 579 6.27 -17.28 -3.76
N ILE A 580 7.43 -17.84 -3.49
CA ILE A 580 8.16 -18.69 -4.44
C ILE A 580 7.59 -20.11 -4.39
N ASN A 581 7.54 -20.69 -3.19
CA ASN A 581 7.05 -22.05 -2.95
C ASN A 581 5.61 -22.09 -2.42
N ASP A 582 5.11 -20.95 -1.94
CA ASP A 582 3.86 -20.85 -1.19
C ASP A 582 2.73 -20.15 -1.96
N ALA A 583 2.92 -19.89 -3.26
CA ALA A 583 1.93 -19.16 -4.07
C ALA A 583 0.53 -19.81 -4.00
N LEU A 584 0.45 -21.15 -4.02
CA LEU A 584 -0.80 -21.88 -3.88
C LEU A 584 -1.42 -21.67 -2.48
N ALA A 585 -0.62 -21.77 -1.43
CA ALA A 585 -1.06 -21.57 -0.05
C ALA A 585 -1.53 -20.12 0.19
N LEU A 586 -0.79 -19.13 -0.34
CA LEU A 586 -1.15 -17.72 -0.30
C LEU A 586 -2.46 -17.41 -1.05
N ALA A 587 -2.72 -18.10 -2.17
CA ALA A 587 -3.96 -17.95 -2.95
C ALA A 587 -5.17 -18.64 -2.30
N THR A 588 -4.96 -19.75 -1.59
CA THR A 588 -6.03 -20.54 -0.95
C THR A 588 -6.53 -19.90 0.33
N THR A 589 -5.66 -19.17 1.04
CA THR A 589 -6.00 -18.53 2.32
C THR A 589 -6.98 -17.36 2.15
N ASP A 590 -7.66 -16.97 3.25
CA ASP A 590 -8.51 -15.77 3.24
C ASP A 590 -7.68 -14.50 3.03
N ILE A 591 -6.44 -14.47 3.58
CA ILE A 591 -5.53 -13.34 3.45
C ILE A 591 -4.10 -13.85 3.25
N GLY A 592 -3.59 -13.72 2.02
CA GLY A 592 -2.18 -13.92 1.74
C GLY A 592 -1.37 -12.67 2.09
N ILE A 593 -0.34 -12.81 2.90
CA ILE A 593 0.61 -11.75 3.27
C ILE A 593 1.96 -12.12 2.64
N SER A 594 2.42 -11.34 1.68
CA SER A 594 3.71 -11.59 1.02
C SER A 594 4.81 -10.68 1.55
N MET A 595 6.01 -11.25 1.70
CA MET A 595 7.22 -10.51 2.04
C MET A 595 7.75 -9.81 0.77
N GLY A 596 7.81 -8.46 0.77
CA GLY A 596 7.80 -7.68 -0.46
C GLY A 596 9.14 -7.44 -1.15
N ILE A 597 10.25 -7.20 -0.43
CA ILE A 597 11.51 -6.79 -1.08
C ILE A 597 12.28 -7.98 -1.64
N SER A 598 12.26 -9.10 -0.93
CA SER A 598 12.91 -10.35 -1.35
C SER A 598 11.97 -11.25 -2.16
N GLY A 599 10.66 -10.97 -2.14
CA GLY A 599 9.64 -11.75 -2.80
C GLY A 599 9.68 -11.64 -4.32
N SER A 600 9.40 -12.75 -4.98
CA SER A 600 9.25 -12.78 -6.43
C SER A 600 8.11 -11.86 -6.89
N ALA A 601 8.12 -11.44 -8.16
CA ALA A 601 7.00 -10.75 -8.78
C ALA A 601 5.68 -11.52 -8.57
N LEU A 602 5.75 -12.85 -8.51
CA LEU A 602 4.64 -13.76 -8.24
C LEU A 602 4.08 -13.56 -6.81
N ALA A 603 4.94 -13.36 -5.80
CA ALA A 603 4.50 -13.08 -4.42
C ALA A 603 3.71 -11.80 -4.32
N MET A 604 4.17 -10.75 -5.00
CA MET A 604 3.44 -9.49 -5.08
C MET A 604 2.10 -9.63 -5.81
N GLU A 605 1.99 -10.57 -6.75
CA GLU A 605 0.76 -10.81 -7.49
C GLU A 605 -0.24 -11.64 -6.69
N THR A 606 0.21 -12.67 -5.96
CA THR A 606 -0.64 -13.60 -5.21
C THR A 606 -1.02 -13.08 -3.81
N GLY A 607 -0.15 -12.32 -3.14
CA GLY A 607 -0.44 -11.76 -1.81
C GLY A 607 -1.53 -10.69 -1.84
N HIS A 608 -2.40 -10.67 -0.83
CA HIS A 608 -3.44 -9.67 -0.61
C HIS A 608 -2.93 -8.46 0.20
N VAL A 609 -1.93 -8.71 1.04
CA VAL A 609 -1.17 -7.71 1.81
C VAL A 609 0.31 -7.90 1.50
N ILE A 610 1.01 -6.82 1.19
CA ILE A 610 2.42 -6.85 0.83
C ILE A 610 3.21 -6.08 1.88
N LEU A 611 4.21 -6.72 2.48
CA LEU A 611 5.16 -6.10 3.38
C LEU A 611 6.29 -5.49 2.54
N MET A 612 6.52 -4.19 2.65
CA MET A 612 7.58 -3.49 1.91
C MET A 612 8.96 -3.60 2.58
N SER A 613 9.02 -4.29 3.72
CA SER A 613 10.27 -4.64 4.41
C SER A 613 10.29 -6.12 4.76
N ASN A 614 11.48 -6.61 5.12
CA ASN A 614 11.65 -7.97 5.63
C ASN A 614 11.38 -8.08 7.13
N ASP A 615 10.83 -7.02 7.75
CA ASP A 615 10.52 -6.99 9.18
C ASP A 615 9.18 -7.67 9.48
N ILE A 616 9.25 -8.85 10.06
CA ILE A 616 8.08 -9.67 10.41
C ILE A 616 7.17 -9.00 11.48
N ARG A 617 7.69 -8.02 12.25
CA ARG A 617 6.91 -7.24 13.23
C ARG A 617 5.84 -6.36 12.57
N LYS A 618 5.92 -6.18 11.25
CA LYS A 618 4.89 -5.51 10.47
C LYS A 618 3.57 -6.29 10.41
N ILE A 619 3.59 -7.60 10.64
CA ILE A 619 2.38 -8.44 10.62
C ILE A 619 1.45 -8.11 11.80
N PRO A 620 1.88 -8.15 13.08
CA PRO A 620 1.03 -7.69 14.18
C PRO A 620 0.65 -6.21 14.05
N GLU A 621 1.51 -5.36 13.47
CA GLU A 621 1.17 -3.96 13.18
C GLU A 621 0.01 -3.84 12.18
N ALA A 622 0.02 -4.61 11.08
CA ALA A 622 -1.05 -4.66 10.09
C ALA A 622 -2.40 -5.08 10.73
N ILE A 623 -2.37 -6.11 11.56
CA ILE A 623 -3.55 -6.59 12.30
C ILE A 623 -4.07 -5.51 13.26
N ARG A 624 -3.18 -4.82 13.96
CA ARG A 624 -3.52 -3.73 14.89
C ARG A 624 -4.17 -2.55 14.18
N ILE A 625 -3.64 -2.13 13.02
CA ILE A 625 -4.24 -1.09 12.18
C ILE A 625 -5.63 -1.51 11.74
N SER A 626 -5.79 -2.75 11.28
CA SER A 626 -7.05 -3.31 10.82
C SER A 626 -8.11 -3.38 11.94
N LYS A 627 -7.74 -3.87 13.13
CA LYS A 627 -8.62 -3.89 14.31
C LYS A 627 -9.04 -2.48 14.73
N LYS A 628 -8.10 -1.51 14.76
CA LYS A 628 -8.41 -0.09 15.04
C LYS A 628 -9.38 0.50 14.03
N ALA A 629 -9.19 0.21 12.73
CA ALA A 629 -10.09 0.67 11.68
C ALA A 629 -11.51 0.12 11.87
N SER A 630 -11.64 -1.18 12.13
CA SER A 630 -12.91 -1.83 12.40
C SER A 630 -13.61 -1.23 13.63
N THR A 631 -12.88 -0.99 14.72
CA THR A 631 -13.42 -0.33 15.93
C THR A 631 -13.91 1.08 15.60
N LYS A 632 -13.17 1.87 14.82
CA LYS A 632 -13.58 3.22 14.41
C LYS A 632 -14.84 3.22 13.54
N ILE A 633 -15.02 2.23 12.69
CA ILE A 633 -16.26 2.07 11.92
C ILE A 633 -17.43 1.84 12.87
N VAL A 634 -17.30 0.94 13.84
CA VAL A 634 -18.35 0.66 14.84
C VAL A 634 -18.66 1.89 15.69
N GLU A 635 -17.65 2.59 16.21
CA GLU A 635 -17.82 3.85 16.94
C GLU A 635 -18.61 4.88 16.11
N ASN A 636 -18.26 5.07 14.85
CA ASN A 636 -18.93 5.99 13.95
C ASN A 636 -20.39 5.62 13.71
N VAL A 637 -20.68 4.33 13.57
CA VAL A 637 -22.05 3.80 13.43
C VAL A 637 -22.86 4.13 14.69
N ILE A 638 -22.30 3.88 15.89
CA ILE A 638 -22.94 4.16 17.17
C ILE A 638 -23.21 5.67 17.30
N ILE A 639 -22.22 6.52 17.02
CA ILE A 639 -22.38 7.98 17.05
C ILE A 639 -23.52 8.41 16.12
N SER A 640 -23.55 7.91 14.89
CA SER A 640 -24.57 8.26 13.89
C SER A 640 -25.97 7.87 14.33
N PHE A 641 -26.16 6.67 14.88
CA PHE A 641 -27.48 6.23 15.36
C PHE A 641 -27.91 6.95 16.63
N SER A 642 -26.99 7.20 17.57
CA SER A 642 -27.31 7.87 18.86
C SER A 642 -27.75 9.31 18.63
N THR A 643 -27.01 10.07 17.78
CA THR A 643 -27.35 11.47 17.49
C THR A 643 -28.70 11.58 16.78
N LYS A 644 -28.97 10.70 15.80
CA LYS A 644 -30.23 10.69 15.06
C LYS A 644 -31.43 10.26 15.93
N GLY A 645 -31.21 9.22 16.73
CA GLY A 645 -32.22 8.75 17.68
C GLY A 645 -32.61 9.84 18.70
N LEU A 646 -31.62 10.61 19.16
CA LEU A 646 -31.91 11.75 20.09
C LEU A 646 -32.75 12.84 19.41
N VAL A 647 -32.39 13.25 18.16
CA VAL A 647 -33.16 14.28 17.43
C VAL A 647 -34.59 13.80 17.17
N LEU A 648 -34.77 12.55 16.77
CA LEU A 648 -36.07 11.97 16.50
C LEU A 648 -36.94 11.90 17.80
N ALA A 649 -36.32 11.51 18.92
CA ALA A 649 -37.00 11.49 20.23
C ALA A 649 -37.45 12.89 20.66
N LEU A 650 -36.61 13.92 20.49
CA LEU A 650 -36.96 15.31 20.74
C LEU A 650 -38.09 15.78 19.82
N ALA A 651 -38.09 15.43 18.55
CA ALA A 651 -39.15 15.79 17.62
C ALA A 651 -40.50 15.16 18.01
N ILE A 652 -40.50 13.88 18.41
CA ILE A 652 -41.70 13.18 18.91
C ILE A 652 -42.21 13.80 20.22
N ALA A 653 -41.28 14.21 21.12
CA ALA A 653 -41.62 14.89 22.37
C ALA A 653 -42.23 16.29 22.17
N GLY A 654 -42.29 16.78 20.90
CA GLY A 654 -42.94 18.04 20.57
C GLY A 654 -41.98 19.19 20.24
N TYR A 655 -40.68 18.98 20.35
CA TYR A 655 -39.62 19.95 19.98
C TYR A 655 -39.17 19.75 18.53
N SER A 656 -40.11 19.86 17.57
CA SER A 656 -39.83 19.65 16.15
C SER A 656 -39.12 20.85 15.53
N MET A 657 -37.82 21.05 15.88
CA MET A 657 -36.99 22.12 15.30
C MET A 657 -36.19 21.58 14.14
N LEU A 658 -36.54 21.97 12.92
CA LEU A 658 -35.85 21.51 11.67
C LEU A 658 -34.39 21.97 11.65
N LEU A 659 -34.08 23.17 12.13
CA LEU A 659 -32.74 23.68 12.27
C LEU A 659 -31.85 22.75 13.10
N VAL A 660 -32.31 22.27 14.24
CA VAL A 660 -31.59 21.35 15.12
C VAL A 660 -31.32 20.04 14.41
N ALA A 661 -32.29 19.52 13.66
CA ALA A 661 -32.09 18.29 12.87
C ALA A 661 -30.96 18.42 11.83
N VAL A 662 -30.97 19.53 11.07
CA VAL A 662 -29.94 19.76 10.03
C VAL A 662 -28.55 20.01 10.63
N VAL A 663 -28.45 20.85 11.67
CA VAL A 663 -27.18 21.13 12.37
C VAL A 663 -26.60 19.86 12.98
N THR A 664 -27.43 19.00 13.57
CA THR A 664 -27.01 17.73 14.15
C THR A 664 -26.53 16.78 13.08
N ASP A 665 -27.20 16.67 11.92
CA ASP A 665 -26.76 15.79 10.82
C ASP A 665 -25.39 16.21 10.28
N VAL A 666 -25.19 17.50 9.99
CA VAL A 666 -23.91 18.06 9.53
C VAL A 666 -22.83 17.91 10.59
N GLY A 667 -23.15 18.18 11.86
CA GLY A 667 -22.24 18.01 12.99
C GLY A 667 -21.81 16.57 13.19
N THR A 668 -22.74 15.61 13.03
CA THR A 668 -22.45 14.18 13.11
C THR A 668 -21.52 13.73 11.97
N CYS A 669 -21.77 14.20 10.73
CA CYS A 669 -20.86 13.92 9.61
C CYS A 669 -19.44 14.41 9.91
N LEU A 670 -19.29 15.62 10.44
CA LEU A 670 -18.00 16.18 10.81
C LEU A 670 -17.32 15.37 11.93
N LEU A 671 -18.05 15.00 12.97
CA LEU A 671 -17.54 14.18 14.08
C LEU A 671 -17.04 12.82 13.60
N VAL A 672 -17.79 12.15 12.75
CA VAL A 672 -17.43 10.84 12.16
C VAL A 672 -16.17 10.95 11.31
N ILE A 673 -16.05 12.00 10.50
CA ILE A 673 -14.83 12.25 9.71
C ILE A 673 -13.63 12.51 10.63
N LEU A 674 -13.77 13.36 11.64
CA LEU A 674 -12.71 13.66 12.59
C LEU A 674 -12.29 12.41 13.38
N ASN A 675 -13.25 11.59 13.83
CA ASN A 675 -12.97 10.33 14.52
C ASN A 675 -12.19 9.35 13.61
N SER A 676 -12.57 9.26 12.34
CA SER A 676 -11.84 8.45 11.35
C SER A 676 -10.41 8.97 11.12
N MET A 677 -10.23 10.29 11.07
CA MET A 677 -8.90 10.92 10.89
C MET A 677 -7.98 10.72 12.11
N LEU A 678 -8.49 10.36 13.28
CA LEU A 678 -7.66 9.99 14.44
C LEU A 678 -6.79 8.77 14.16
N LEU A 679 -7.15 7.91 13.19
CA LEU A 679 -6.30 6.80 12.74
C LEU A 679 -4.95 7.28 12.16
N LEU A 680 -4.91 8.48 11.57
CA LEU A 680 -3.69 9.06 11.02
C LEU A 680 -2.76 9.60 12.10
N ARG A 681 -3.27 9.88 13.32
CA ARG A 681 -2.46 10.31 14.47
C ARG A 681 -1.83 9.08 15.14
N GLY A 682 -0.57 9.15 15.53
CA GLY A 682 0.10 8.09 16.31
C GLY A 682 1.11 7.26 15.53
N ALA A 683 1.79 7.85 14.52
CA ALA A 683 2.98 7.25 13.93
C ALA A 683 4.21 7.31 14.86
N ASP A 684 4.18 8.14 15.93
CA ASP A 684 5.36 8.49 16.73
C ASP A 684 5.47 7.79 18.09
N GLU A 685 4.48 6.95 18.48
CA GLU A 685 4.57 6.17 19.72
C GLU A 685 5.06 4.73 19.48
N TYR A 686 6.21 4.55 18.85
CA TYR A 686 7.00 3.35 19.12
C TYR A 686 7.62 3.52 20.52
N LYS A 687 7.09 2.80 21.49
CA LYS A 687 7.80 2.52 22.73
C LYS A 687 9.18 1.99 22.34
N LYS A 688 10.23 2.77 22.63
CA LYS A 688 11.61 2.28 22.61
C LYS A 688 11.61 0.93 23.34
N PRO A 689 12.19 -0.13 22.78
CA PRO A 689 12.39 -1.34 23.55
C PRO A 689 13.10 -0.95 24.84
N SER A 690 12.55 -1.33 25.96
CA SER A 690 13.24 -1.22 27.24
C SER A 690 14.46 -2.12 27.14
N THR A 691 15.57 -1.56 26.76
CA THR A 691 16.89 -2.15 26.91
C THR A 691 17.14 -2.26 28.42
N ASN A 692 16.64 -3.32 29.01
CA ASN A 692 17.18 -3.84 30.24
C ASN A 692 18.57 -4.40 29.90
N ILE A 693 19.54 -3.48 29.84
CA ILE A 693 20.93 -3.85 29.92
C ILE A 693 21.08 -4.45 31.32
N VAL A 694 21.12 -5.78 31.40
CA VAL A 694 21.61 -6.53 32.54
C VAL A 694 23.06 -6.10 32.68
N GLN A 695 23.31 -5.11 33.53
CA GLN A 695 24.64 -4.80 34.01
C GLN A 695 25.08 -6.01 34.85
N ASN A 696 25.88 -6.87 34.23
CA ASN A 696 26.73 -7.80 34.98
C ASN A 696 27.58 -6.98 35.94
N LYS A 697 27.20 -6.98 37.22
CA LYS A 697 28.04 -6.53 38.32
C LYS A 697 29.22 -7.51 38.42
N SER A 698 30.34 -7.12 37.81
CA SER A 698 31.64 -7.69 38.18
C SER A 698 31.98 -7.20 39.59
N CYS A 699 32.05 -8.13 40.52
CA CYS A 699 32.64 -7.93 41.83
C CYS A 699 34.12 -7.55 41.65
N CYS A 700 34.50 -6.36 42.06
CA CYS A 700 35.86 -6.08 42.50
C CYS A 700 35.80 -5.26 43.77
N ASP A 701 36.56 -5.74 44.71
CA ASP A 701 36.69 -5.39 46.13
C ASP A 701 37.17 -3.96 46.40
N LYS A 702 36.81 -3.51 47.57
CA LYS A 702 37.20 -2.26 48.24
C LYS A 702 38.71 -2.14 48.42
N THR A 703 39.27 -0.96 48.14
CA THR A 703 40.15 -0.27 49.13
C THR A 703 40.44 1.17 48.69
N ALA A 704 40.21 2.08 49.67
CA ALA A 704 40.93 3.30 50.07
C ALA A 704 41.01 4.53 49.10
N LYS A 705 40.29 5.58 49.56
CA LYS A 705 40.64 7.00 49.65
C LYS A 705 41.42 7.67 48.49
N GLY A 706 40.79 8.69 47.90
CA GLY A 706 41.46 9.72 47.11
C GLY A 706 40.45 10.58 46.35
N GLU A 707 40.15 11.78 46.89
CA GLU A 707 39.37 12.81 46.25
C GLU A 707 40.04 13.27 44.94
N VAL A 708 39.31 13.25 43.83
CA VAL A 708 39.55 14.17 42.71
C VAL A 708 38.21 14.63 42.18
N LYS A 709 37.90 15.89 42.40
CA LYS A 709 36.83 16.62 41.71
C LYS A 709 37.17 16.70 40.22
N CYS A 710 36.34 16.15 39.37
CA CYS A 710 36.24 16.59 37.98
C CYS A 710 34.83 17.16 37.70
N GLN A 711 34.80 18.47 37.66
CA GLN A 711 33.72 19.25 37.08
C GLN A 711 33.65 18.94 35.58
N SER A 712 32.54 18.42 35.09
CA SER A 712 32.18 18.46 33.67
C SER A 712 30.95 19.34 33.49
N SER A 713 31.23 20.66 33.37
CA SER A 713 30.35 21.65 32.79
C SER A 713 30.70 21.74 31.30
N VAL A 714 29.89 21.11 30.43
CA VAL A 714 29.83 21.41 28.99
C VAL A 714 28.38 21.49 28.63
N SER A 715 27.87 22.63 28.77
CA SER A 715 27.45 23.62 27.77
C SER A 715 26.19 23.23 27.00
N LYS A 716 25.03 23.60 27.61
CA LYS A 716 23.72 23.75 26.92
C LYS A 716 23.63 25.07 26.11
N LYS A 717 24.73 25.74 25.80
CA LYS A 717 24.78 27.04 25.09
C LYS A 717 25.11 26.95 23.58
N ALA A 718 25.43 25.81 23.04
CA ALA A 718 25.82 25.67 21.63
C ALA A 718 24.65 25.39 20.64
N ILE A 719 23.45 25.12 21.13
CA ILE A 719 22.28 24.82 20.26
C ILE A 719 21.38 26.05 20.06
N GLN A 720 21.57 27.13 20.86
CA GLN A 720 20.77 28.34 20.71
C GLN A 720 21.40 29.39 19.81
N GLN A 721 22.68 29.31 19.47
CA GLN A 721 23.37 30.28 18.60
C GLN A 721 23.35 29.94 17.11
N SER A 722 22.89 28.77 16.71
CA SER A 722 22.69 28.42 15.28
C SER A 722 21.33 28.78 14.72
N SER A 723 20.35 29.11 15.56
CA SER A 723 19.01 29.53 15.09
C SER A 723 18.87 31.05 14.94
N GLU A 724 19.69 31.85 15.63
CA GLU A 724 19.62 33.30 15.50
C GLU A 724 20.44 33.85 14.31
N LYS A 725 21.43 33.13 13.80
CA LYS A 725 22.17 33.50 12.59
C LYS A 725 21.47 33.21 11.27
N ALA A 726 20.37 32.46 11.27
CA ALA A 726 19.57 32.15 10.07
C ALA A 726 18.46 33.19 9.83
N GLU A 727 18.11 34.01 10.81
CA GLU A 727 17.09 35.06 10.66
C GLU A 727 17.65 36.44 10.30
N GLU A 728 18.92 36.72 10.58
CA GLU A 728 19.54 37.99 10.20
C GLU A 728 20.00 38.06 8.73
N LEU A 729 20.10 36.95 8.01
CA LEU A 729 20.48 36.94 6.59
C LEU A 729 19.31 37.13 5.61
N LYS A 730 18.09 37.31 6.11
CA LYS A 730 16.88 37.56 5.28
C LYS A 730 16.41 39.01 5.25
N LYS A 731 17.12 39.95 5.85
CA LYS A 731 16.72 41.37 5.93
C LYS A 731 17.66 42.36 5.25
N GLY A 732 18.54 41.96 4.38
CA GLY A 732 19.46 42.88 3.73
C GLY A 732 19.75 42.59 2.28
N CYS A 733 18.77 42.73 1.38
CA CYS A 733 19.02 43.01 -0.04
C CYS A 733 17.74 43.42 -0.76
N CYS A 734 17.32 44.63 -0.53
CA CYS A 734 16.44 45.37 -1.42
C CYS A 734 16.91 46.85 -1.44
N ALA A 735 17.79 47.19 -2.37
CA ALA A 735 17.84 48.52 -2.96
C ALA A 735 18.82 48.56 -4.14
N LYS A 736 18.26 48.86 -5.33
CA LYS A 736 18.78 49.67 -6.44
C LYS A 736 20.07 49.23 -7.16
N LYS A 737 20.00 48.86 -8.44
CA LYS A 737 20.31 49.81 -9.52
C LYS A 737 20.00 49.22 -10.89
N THR A 738 19.18 49.95 -11.61
CA THR A 738 19.00 50.06 -13.05
C THR A 738 20.35 50.18 -13.78
N CYS A 739 20.50 49.42 -14.86
CA CYS A 739 21.25 49.81 -16.03
C CYS A 739 20.65 49.19 -17.27
N THR A 740 20.08 50.04 -18.06
CA THR A 740 19.67 49.89 -19.44
C THR A 740 20.85 49.70 -20.37
N ALA A 741 20.77 48.79 -21.30
CA ALA A 741 21.42 48.86 -22.59
C ALA A 741 20.55 48.16 -23.63
N LYS A 742 20.01 49.01 -24.48
CA LYS A 742 19.45 48.69 -25.80
C LYS A 742 20.56 48.14 -26.70
N LEU A 743 20.24 47.17 -27.54
CA LEU A 743 20.68 47.20 -28.94
C LEU A 743 19.70 46.34 -29.74
N GLU A 744 19.22 47.03 -30.77
CA GLU A 744 18.29 46.60 -31.82
C GLU A 744 18.94 45.63 -32.80
N GLY A 745 18.11 44.86 -33.53
CA GLY A 745 18.52 44.13 -34.69
C GLY A 745 17.54 43.02 -35.11
N THR A 746 16.49 43.41 -35.82
CA THR A 746 15.62 42.58 -36.66
C THR A 746 16.11 42.67 -38.09
N PRO A 747 15.45 41.94 -39.05
CA PRO A 747 15.39 40.52 -39.36
C PRO A 747 15.81 40.22 -40.80
N GLU A 748 16.04 39.02 -41.17
CA GLU A 748 15.93 38.66 -42.60
C GLU A 748 15.41 37.23 -42.82
N LYS A 749 14.42 37.20 -43.66
CA LYS A 749 13.82 36.02 -44.28
C LYS A 749 14.79 35.41 -45.28
N MET A 750 14.79 34.12 -45.45
CA MET A 750 14.89 33.50 -46.78
C MET A 750 14.26 32.10 -46.82
N ASP A 751 13.28 31.98 -47.69
CA ASP A 751 12.68 30.78 -48.27
C ASP A 751 13.70 29.97 -49.11
N SER A 752 13.46 28.67 -49.17
CA SER A 752 13.47 27.81 -50.37
C SER A 752 13.48 26.35 -49.91
N ALA A 753 12.46 25.58 -50.01
CA ALA A 753 11.93 24.79 -51.13
C ALA A 753 12.97 23.90 -51.83
N ILE A 754 12.76 22.57 -51.75
CA ILE A 754 12.90 21.55 -52.80
C ILE A 754 12.47 20.20 -52.17
N LYS A 755 11.32 19.64 -52.55
CA LYS A 755 11.01 18.50 -53.43
C LYS A 755 11.99 17.35 -53.30
N GLY A 756 11.67 16.11 -52.94
CA GLY A 756 10.70 15.23 -53.50
C GLY A 756 11.40 13.91 -53.76
N GLY A 757 10.81 12.78 -53.56
CA GLY A 757 11.39 11.50 -53.95
C GLY A 757 10.62 10.27 -53.40
N CYS A 758 9.59 9.95 -54.12
CA CYS A 758 8.90 8.65 -54.07
C CYS A 758 9.78 7.54 -54.61
N CYS A 759 9.81 6.37 -53.99
CA CYS A 759 10.07 5.14 -54.75
C CYS A 759 9.27 3.95 -54.17
N LYS A 760 8.54 3.42 -55.03
CA LYS A 760 7.62 2.32 -55.14
C LYS A 760 8.22 0.97 -54.81
N ARG A 761 7.32 0.09 -54.39
CA ARG A 761 7.39 -1.39 -54.33
C ARG A 761 7.88 -2.05 -55.61
N PRO A 762 8.26 -3.35 -55.58
CA PRO A 762 7.23 -4.33 -55.88
C PRO A 762 7.27 -5.64 -55.05
N ALA A 763 6.14 -6.30 -55.13
CA ALA A 763 5.84 -7.63 -54.62
C ALA A 763 6.36 -8.70 -55.59
N SER A 764 6.74 -9.87 -55.06
CA SER A 764 6.63 -11.13 -55.83
C SER A 764 6.37 -12.31 -54.89
N ASN A 765 5.35 -13.00 -55.28
CA ASN A 765 4.87 -14.35 -54.97
C ASN A 765 5.89 -15.39 -54.53
N CYS A 766 5.57 -16.21 -53.57
CA CYS A 766 5.64 -17.67 -53.77
C CYS A 766 4.64 -18.43 -52.90
N ARG A 767 4.08 -19.44 -53.53
CA ARG A 767 2.98 -20.31 -53.14
C ARG A 767 3.40 -21.42 -52.19
N THR A 768 2.43 -21.86 -51.39
CA THR A 768 2.08 -23.23 -50.96
C THR A 768 3.10 -24.07 -50.18
N GLY A 769 2.67 -24.42 -48.99
CA GLY A 769 3.19 -25.56 -48.21
C GLY A 769 2.36 -25.77 -46.95
N LYS A 770 1.38 -26.70 -47.04
CA LYS A 770 0.63 -27.24 -45.89
C LYS A 770 1.59 -27.91 -44.92
N CYS A 771 1.48 -27.60 -43.65
CA CYS A 771 1.75 -28.54 -42.59
C CYS A 771 0.71 -28.35 -41.44
N LYS A 772 0.09 -29.43 -41.09
CA LYS A 772 -0.87 -29.61 -40.00
C LYS A 772 -0.13 -29.76 -38.67
N SER A 773 -0.88 -29.38 -37.66
CA SER A 773 -0.94 -29.90 -36.28
C SER A 773 -0.14 -29.18 -35.24
N SER A 774 -0.80 -28.59 -34.38
CA SER A 774 -1.19 -28.89 -33.01
C SER A 774 -0.58 -28.00 -31.94
N SER A 775 -1.49 -27.55 -31.15
CA SER A 775 -1.42 -27.17 -29.74
C SER A 775 -0.86 -25.77 -29.34
N GLY A 776 -1.81 -24.93 -28.94
CA GLY A 776 -1.71 -24.27 -27.66
C GLY A 776 -0.79 -23.03 -27.60
N CYS A 777 -1.15 -21.98 -28.31
CA CYS A 777 -0.71 -20.63 -27.93
C CYS A 777 -1.92 -19.92 -27.32
N SER A 778 -1.94 -19.80 -26.01
CA SER A 778 -2.85 -18.94 -25.29
C SER A 778 -2.62 -17.50 -25.75
N GLN A 779 -3.63 -16.95 -26.39
CA GLN A 779 -3.69 -15.55 -26.79
C GLN A 779 -3.75 -14.69 -25.51
N PHE A 780 -2.63 -14.10 -25.10
CA PHE A 780 -2.64 -12.93 -24.23
C PHE A 780 -3.26 -11.78 -25.01
N GLY A 781 -4.53 -11.50 -24.75
CA GLY A 781 -5.20 -10.30 -25.25
C GLY A 781 -4.56 -9.06 -24.62
N ALA A 782 -4.16 -8.11 -25.45
CA ALA A 782 -3.66 -6.81 -25.03
C ALA A 782 -4.80 -6.01 -24.39
N SER A 783 -5.03 -6.23 -23.08
CA SER A 783 -5.91 -5.37 -22.29
C SER A 783 -5.05 -4.27 -21.63
N SER A 784 -5.45 -3.02 -21.79
CA SER A 784 -4.87 -1.89 -21.06
C SER A 784 -5.87 -1.31 -20.07
N SER A 785 -5.36 -0.81 -18.95
CA SER A 785 -6.13 0.00 -18.01
C SER A 785 -6.02 1.48 -18.40
N LEU A 786 -7.15 2.16 -18.42
CA LEU A 786 -7.27 3.60 -18.69
C LEU A 786 -7.81 4.29 -17.45
N ASP A 787 -7.11 5.31 -16.97
CA ASP A 787 -7.56 6.17 -15.90
C ASP A 787 -8.18 7.44 -16.47
N VAL A 788 -9.43 7.69 -16.09
CA VAL A 788 -10.19 8.86 -16.47
C VAL A 788 -10.53 9.66 -15.22
N VAL A 789 -10.19 10.92 -15.18
CA VAL A 789 -10.60 11.84 -14.11
C VAL A 789 -11.91 12.50 -14.53
N ILE A 790 -12.89 12.47 -13.63
CA ILE A 790 -14.18 13.14 -13.79
C ILE A 790 -14.17 14.35 -12.85
N ALA A 791 -14.11 15.56 -13.40
CA ALA A 791 -13.87 16.82 -12.68
C ALA A 791 -14.89 17.14 -11.57
#